data_4768ba33483321169940d23377585b02
#
_entry.id   4768ba33483321169940d23377585b02
#
_cell.length_a   1.000
_cell.length_b   1.000
_cell.length_c   1.000
_cell.angle_alpha   90.00
_cell.angle_beta   90.00
_cell.angle_gamma   90.00
#
_symmetry.space_group_name_H-M   'P 1'
#
loop_
_entity.id
_entity.type
_entity.pdbx_description
1 polymer ?
#
loop_
_entity_poly.entity_id
_entity_poly.type
_entity_poly.pdbx_seq_one_letter_code
_entity_poly.pdbx_strand_id
1 'polypeptide(L)'
;MKKYGVNELRKMFLDFMESKGHLVLKSFPLVPQGDKSVLLINAGMTPLKPYFTGAEKPPRTRVSTCQKCIRTGDIENVGKTARHGTFFEMLGNFSFGDYFKREAIHWSWEFLTEVVGLDASRLYPSVYLEDDEAFDIWNKEIGIPAERIFKFGKEDNFWEHGAGPCGPCSEIYYDRGEKYGCGKPGCTVGCDCDRYMEVWNNVFTQFENDGNGNYTTLKQKNIDTGMGLERLAVIVQDVDSIFDVDTICSLRNLVSRISGKPYGVHHEDDVSIRLITDHIRSATFMISDGIMPTNEGRGYVLRRLIRRAARHGRLLGIEGNFLATLSAEVIDGSKDGYPELEEKKEFIFNVLTNEENQFGKTIDQGLRILADMEEAMNAAGEKTLSGENAFKLYDTYGFPLDLTKEILEEKGYEIDEEGFKAAMDEQREKARSSREVTNYMGADATVYDQIDTSVTTEFVGYDHLSFESPVTVLTTEAEIVDSLMEGQKGTVFVEKTPFYATMGGQVGDTGVIETANGKFIVEDTIKLRGGKFGHVGYMESGMISKGETVSLKVNVAARKDIEKNHSATHLLQKALKEVLGSHVEQKGSLVTADRLRFDFAHFTAMTAEEIGKVEKIVNEQIQAGLEVHTDIMDVEEAKKSGAMALFGEKYSQKVRVVSMGDFSRELCGGTHVANTSSIMLFKIVSESGIAAGVRRIEALTGNGVLEYYKKQEALLHEAAKALKTTPSEMIEKITHLQGEVKALASENESLKSKLAQGALGDVMNQVVEVKGVKLLAAKVEGVDMNGLRDLGDQLKEKLGEGVVVLAAVNEGKVNLLAMATDSAQKAGAHAGNLIKAVAAIVGGGGGGRPNMAQAGGKNPEKAGEAIEAAAGILEGQIH
;
A
#
# COMPACT_ATOMS: atom_id res chain seq x y z
N MET A 1 -11.74 46.34 -9.16
CA MET A 1 -12.34 45.22 -8.37
C MET A 1 -11.50 45.02 -7.12
N LYS A 2 -12.12 44.79 -5.95
CA LYS A 2 -11.39 44.42 -4.73
C LYS A 2 -10.88 42.97 -4.93
N LYS A 3 -9.62 42.73 -4.61
CA LYS A 3 -9.05 41.36 -4.67
C LYS A 3 -9.32 40.68 -3.35
N TYR A 4 -9.91 39.48 -3.40
CA TYR A 4 -10.18 38.63 -2.24
C TYR A 4 -9.31 37.39 -2.30
N GLY A 5 -8.87 36.91 -1.15
CA GLY A 5 -8.16 35.62 -1.02
C GLY A 5 -9.11 34.43 -1.11
N VAL A 6 -8.53 33.24 -1.34
CA VAL A 6 -9.30 31.97 -1.44
C VAL A 6 -10.14 31.74 -0.18
N ASN A 7 -9.57 31.92 1.01
CA ASN A 7 -10.26 31.74 2.29
C ASN A 7 -11.39 32.76 2.50
N GLU A 8 -11.20 34.01 2.03
CA GLU A 8 -12.26 35.05 2.06
C GLU A 8 -13.40 34.66 1.10
N LEU A 9 -13.10 34.25 -0.12
CA LEU A 9 -14.09 33.84 -1.11
C LEU A 9 -14.93 32.67 -0.64
N ARG A 10 -14.28 31.64 -0.03
CA ARG A 10 -14.98 30.50 0.58
C ARG A 10 -15.99 30.98 1.63
N LYS A 11 -15.54 31.85 2.54
CA LYS A 11 -16.39 32.38 3.60
C LYS A 11 -17.53 33.23 3.04
N MET A 12 -17.23 34.12 2.09
CA MET A 12 -18.23 34.97 1.45
C MET A 12 -19.36 34.16 0.81
N PHE A 13 -19.04 33.06 0.11
CA PHE A 13 -20.03 32.19 -0.50
C PHE A 13 -20.91 31.48 0.55
N LEU A 14 -20.29 30.92 1.58
CA LEU A 14 -21.03 30.20 2.62
C LEU A 14 -21.93 31.14 3.43
N ASP A 15 -21.43 32.32 3.81
CA ASP A 15 -22.22 33.37 4.50
C ASP A 15 -23.37 33.87 3.62
N PHE A 16 -23.15 34.06 2.32
CA PHE A 16 -24.19 34.45 1.37
C PHE A 16 -25.28 33.39 1.28
N MET A 17 -24.92 32.12 1.11
CA MET A 17 -25.91 31.04 1.05
C MET A 17 -26.65 30.83 2.37
N GLU A 18 -25.98 31.01 3.51
CA GLU A 18 -26.63 31.02 4.81
C GLU A 18 -27.69 32.15 4.91
N SER A 19 -27.39 33.35 4.39
CA SER A 19 -28.33 34.45 4.31
C SER A 19 -29.59 34.14 3.46
N LYS A 20 -29.44 33.21 2.49
CA LYS A 20 -30.55 32.70 1.67
C LYS A 20 -31.27 31.49 2.31
N GLY A 21 -30.96 31.17 3.57
CA GLY A 21 -31.61 30.13 4.37
C GLY A 21 -31.01 28.71 4.20
N HIS A 22 -29.83 28.59 3.62
CA HIS A 22 -29.13 27.29 3.51
C HIS A 22 -28.52 26.89 4.85
N LEU A 23 -28.51 25.58 5.12
CA LEU A 23 -27.69 24.99 6.16
C LEU A 23 -26.30 24.76 5.60
N VAL A 24 -25.30 25.44 6.18
CA VAL A 24 -23.90 25.21 5.82
C VAL A 24 -23.43 23.90 6.43
N LEU A 25 -23.02 22.96 5.58
CA LEU A 25 -22.42 21.70 5.98
C LEU A 25 -20.89 21.76 5.85
N LYS A 26 -20.20 21.04 6.73
CA LYS A 26 -18.76 20.79 6.57
C LYS A 26 -18.52 19.95 5.31
N SER A 27 -17.33 20.10 4.71
CA SER A 27 -16.88 19.23 3.63
C SER A 27 -16.90 17.78 4.07
N PHE A 28 -17.47 16.91 3.23
CA PHE A 28 -17.38 15.46 3.44
C PHE A 28 -15.96 14.96 3.14
N PRO A 29 -15.55 13.82 3.73
CA PRO A 29 -14.30 13.19 3.36
C PRO A 29 -14.24 12.81 1.88
N LEU A 30 -13.05 12.83 1.29
CA LEU A 30 -12.80 12.41 -0.11
C LEU A 30 -13.16 10.94 -0.36
N VAL A 31 -13.26 10.13 0.71
CA VAL A 31 -13.67 8.72 0.66
C VAL A 31 -15.20 8.64 0.64
N PRO A 32 -15.82 8.15 -0.47
CA PRO A 32 -17.27 8.02 -0.56
C PRO A 32 -17.82 7.07 0.52
N GLN A 33 -18.88 7.47 1.20
CA GLN A 33 -19.57 6.64 2.17
C GLN A 33 -20.79 5.99 1.52
N GLY A 34 -20.73 4.65 1.35
CA GLY A 34 -21.87 3.88 0.79
C GLY A 34 -22.04 3.93 -0.73
N ASP A 35 -21.38 4.82 -1.44
CA ASP A 35 -21.40 4.91 -2.91
C ASP A 35 -20.20 4.16 -3.51
N LYS A 36 -20.49 3.11 -4.29
CA LYS A 36 -19.48 2.31 -5.01
C LYS A 36 -19.29 2.78 -6.47
N SER A 37 -20.05 3.75 -6.93
CA SER A 37 -19.99 4.26 -8.32
C SER A 37 -18.75 5.13 -8.57
N VAL A 38 -18.18 5.73 -7.52
CA VAL A 38 -17.00 6.59 -7.60
C VAL A 38 -15.91 6.12 -6.64
N LEU A 39 -14.68 6.25 -7.07
CA LEU A 39 -13.51 5.89 -6.26
C LEU A 39 -13.21 6.96 -5.19
N LEU A 40 -13.34 8.22 -5.58
CA LEU A 40 -13.12 9.42 -4.77
C LEU A 40 -14.25 10.43 -5.02
N ILE A 41 -14.55 11.29 -4.05
CA ILE A 41 -15.50 12.36 -4.25
C ILE A 41 -14.97 13.34 -5.30
N ASN A 42 -15.72 13.52 -6.38
CA ASN A 42 -15.35 14.30 -7.56
C ASN A 42 -16.30 15.48 -7.87
N ALA A 43 -17.39 15.62 -7.10
CA ALA A 43 -18.36 16.70 -7.22
C ALA A 43 -19.06 16.96 -5.88
N GLY A 44 -19.59 18.16 -5.70
CA GLY A 44 -20.29 18.57 -4.48
C GLY A 44 -21.53 17.75 -4.17
N MET A 45 -22.25 17.29 -5.21
CA MET A 45 -23.47 16.51 -5.05
C MET A 45 -23.20 15.03 -4.67
N THR A 46 -22.02 14.52 -4.93
CA THR A 46 -21.72 13.07 -4.76
C THR A 46 -22.06 12.55 -3.36
N PRO A 47 -21.67 13.19 -2.25
CA PRO A 47 -22.07 12.74 -0.91
C PRO A 47 -23.56 12.99 -0.59
N LEU A 48 -24.27 13.77 -1.38
CA LEU A 48 -25.65 14.17 -1.18
C LEU A 48 -26.66 13.39 -2.05
N LYS A 49 -26.18 12.47 -2.91
CA LYS A 49 -27.04 11.65 -3.81
C LYS A 49 -28.28 11.04 -3.15
N PRO A 50 -28.24 10.50 -1.91
CA PRO A 50 -29.43 9.93 -1.27
C PRO A 50 -30.55 10.94 -1.05
N TYR A 51 -30.23 12.22 -0.90
CA TYR A 51 -31.23 13.30 -0.73
C TYR A 51 -31.90 13.69 -2.06
N PHE A 52 -31.16 13.62 -3.17
CA PHE A 52 -31.68 13.88 -4.53
C PHE A 52 -32.69 12.81 -4.96
N THR A 53 -32.46 11.57 -4.63
CA THR A 53 -33.35 10.43 -4.95
C THR A 53 -34.48 10.27 -3.96
N GLY A 54 -34.43 10.97 -2.81
CA GLY A 54 -35.39 10.80 -1.71
C GLY A 54 -35.23 9.50 -0.92
N ALA A 55 -34.09 8.80 -1.09
CA ALA A 55 -33.72 7.61 -0.31
C ALA A 55 -33.49 7.95 1.18
N GLU A 56 -32.97 9.16 1.42
CA GLU A 56 -32.79 9.71 2.77
C GLU A 56 -33.43 11.13 2.86
N LYS A 57 -33.84 11.49 4.05
CA LYS A 57 -34.36 12.85 4.31
C LYS A 57 -33.18 13.79 4.56
N PRO A 58 -33.04 14.90 3.81
CA PRO A 58 -31.98 15.88 4.05
C PRO A 58 -32.13 16.56 5.42
N PRO A 59 -31.04 17.01 6.05
CA PRO A 59 -31.08 17.73 7.32
C PRO A 59 -31.85 19.08 7.21
N ARG A 60 -31.85 19.65 6.02
CA ARG A 60 -32.65 20.82 5.62
C ARG A 60 -32.85 20.75 4.10
N THR A 61 -33.97 21.33 3.60
CA THR A 61 -34.26 21.37 2.14
C THR A 61 -33.29 22.25 1.35
N ARG A 62 -32.59 23.19 2.02
CA ARG A 62 -31.55 24.04 1.47
C ARG A 62 -30.24 23.75 2.18
N VAL A 63 -29.23 23.32 1.42
CA VAL A 63 -27.91 22.99 1.96
C VAL A 63 -26.84 23.68 1.12
N SER A 64 -25.75 24.11 1.74
CA SER A 64 -24.58 24.64 1.06
C SER A 64 -23.32 24.05 1.65
N THR A 65 -22.30 23.84 0.81
CA THR A 65 -21.00 23.31 1.25
C THR A 65 -19.88 23.82 0.35
N CYS A 66 -18.67 23.86 0.90
CA CYS A 66 -17.42 23.88 0.13
C CYS A 66 -16.83 22.49 0.18
N GLN A 67 -17.02 21.70 -0.89
CA GLN A 67 -16.66 20.29 -0.92
C GLN A 67 -15.28 20.07 -1.52
N LYS A 68 -14.42 19.33 -0.80
CA LYS A 68 -13.16 18.78 -1.30
C LYS A 68 -13.44 17.79 -2.44
N CYS A 69 -12.79 17.98 -3.58
CA CYS A 69 -12.96 17.12 -4.75
C CYS A 69 -11.61 16.68 -5.31
N ILE A 70 -11.56 15.43 -5.83
CA ILE A 70 -10.43 14.88 -6.58
C ILE A 70 -10.91 14.41 -7.95
N ARG A 71 -10.28 14.92 -9.01
CA ARG A 71 -10.46 14.45 -10.40
C ARG A 71 -9.12 14.05 -10.98
N THR A 72 -9.01 12.81 -11.47
CA THR A 72 -7.77 12.24 -12.01
C THR A 72 -7.82 12.01 -13.51
N GLY A 73 -8.97 12.23 -14.17
CA GLY A 73 -9.12 12.08 -15.61
C GLY A 73 -8.14 12.95 -16.41
N ASP A 74 -7.86 14.15 -15.90
CA ASP A 74 -6.99 15.13 -16.55
C ASP A 74 -5.58 15.23 -15.95
N ILE A 75 -5.13 14.21 -15.22
CA ILE A 75 -3.83 14.25 -14.52
C ILE A 75 -2.66 14.53 -15.44
N GLU A 76 -2.75 14.12 -16.72
CA GLU A 76 -1.73 14.35 -17.74
C GLU A 76 -1.67 15.82 -18.23
N ASN A 77 -2.75 16.58 -18.00
CA ASN A 77 -2.85 18.00 -18.35
C ASN A 77 -2.41 18.92 -17.20
N VAL A 78 -2.25 18.38 -16.00
CA VAL A 78 -1.78 19.13 -14.83
C VAL A 78 -0.38 19.68 -15.07
N GLY A 79 -0.20 20.97 -14.79
CA GLY A 79 1.05 21.69 -15.03
C GLY A 79 1.21 22.21 -16.47
N LYS A 80 0.53 21.63 -17.47
CA LYS A 80 0.60 22.04 -18.88
C LYS A 80 -0.42 23.11 -19.22
N THR A 81 -1.55 23.15 -18.53
CA THR A 81 -2.65 24.11 -18.75
C THR A 81 -2.83 25.04 -17.54
N ALA A 82 -3.53 26.15 -17.75
CA ALA A 82 -3.75 27.18 -16.72
C ALA A 82 -4.87 26.81 -15.72
N ARG A 83 -5.73 25.85 -16.04
CA ARG A 83 -7.02 25.60 -15.35
C ARG A 83 -7.20 24.20 -14.79
N HIS A 84 -6.31 23.23 -15.09
CA HIS A 84 -6.43 21.86 -14.63
C HIS A 84 -5.65 21.63 -13.34
N GLY A 85 -6.33 21.07 -12.33
CA GLY A 85 -5.78 20.61 -11.06
C GLY A 85 -6.45 19.32 -10.64
N THR A 86 -5.73 18.47 -9.92
CA THR A 86 -6.24 17.19 -9.42
C THR A 86 -7.16 17.41 -8.23
N PHE A 87 -6.74 18.21 -7.25
CA PHE A 87 -7.54 18.63 -6.11
C PHE A 87 -8.12 20.03 -6.35
N PHE A 88 -9.38 20.21 -6.06
CA PHE A 88 -10.04 21.50 -6.07
C PHE A 88 -11.18 21.55 -5.04
N GLU A 89 -11.57 22.76 -4.69
CA GLU A 89 -12.71 23.01 -3.82
C GLU A 89 -13.92 23.42 -4.65
N MET A 90 -15.04 22.71 -4.47
CA MET A 90 -16.29 22.98 -5.14
C MET A 90 -17.26 23.67 -4.18
N LEU A 91 -17.54 24.92 -4.41
CA LEU A 91 -18.63 25.68 -3.76
C LEU A 91 -19.94 25.24 -4.36
N GLY A 92 -20.88 24.78 -3.53
CA GLY A 92 -22.17 24.28 -3.99
C GLY A 92 -23.32 24.71 -3.11
N ASN A 93 -24.46 25.03 -3.73
CA ASN A 93 -25.74 25.19 -3.08
C ASN A 93 -26.75 24.23 -3.68
N PHE A 94 -27.52 23.59 -2.81
CA PHE A 94 -28.39 22.48 -3.14
C PHE A 94 -29.81 22.74 -2.63
N SER A 95 -30.81 22.38 -3.47
CA SER A 95 -32.21 22.42 -3.12
C SER A 95 -32.83 21.04 -3.30
N PHE A 96 -33.50 20.55 -2.26
CA PHE A 96 -34.21 19.26 -2.29
C PHE A 96 -35.70 19.52 -2.26
N GLY A 97 -36.30 19.81 -3.46
CA GLY A 97 -37.70 20.09 -3.63
C GLY A 97 -38.17 21.42 -3.03
N ASP A 98 -37.28 22.40 -2.82
CA ASP A 98 -37.61 23.72 -2.25
C ASP A 98 -37.63 24.80 -3.35
N TYR A 99 -36.52 25.34 -3.75
CA TYR A 99 -36.37 26.29 -4.86
C TYR A 99 -35.84 25.60 -6.12
N PHE A 100 -36.02 26.30 -7.27
CA PHE A 100 -35.60 25.75 -8.56
C PHE A 100 -34.84 26.79 -9.42
N LYS A 101 -34.97 26.75 -10.74
CA LYS A 101 -34.16 27.54 -11.70
C LYS A 101 -34.11 29.03 -11.40
N ARG A 102 -35.26 29.62 -11.08
CA ARG A 102 -35.36 31.08 -10.90
C ARG A 102 -34.47 31.58 -9.77
N GLU A 103 -34.63 31.03 -8.58
CA GLU A 103 -33.83 31.42 -7.43
C GLU A 103 -32.35 31.06 -7.65
N ALA A 104 -32.02 29.90 -8.21
CA ALA A 104 -30.63 29.49 -8.46
C ALA A 104 -29.94 30.50 -9.40
N ILE A 105 -30.57 30.88 -10.50
CA ILE A 105 -30.04 31.85 -11.48
C ILE A 105 -29.92 33.25 -10.83
N HIS A 106 -30.93 33.70 -10.13
CA HIS A 106 -30.89 35.01 -9.46
C HIS A 106 -29.78 35.09 -8.41
N TRP A 107 -29.64 34.06 -7.56
CA TRP A 107 -28.61 34.07 -6.51
C TRP A 107 -27.18 33.90 -7.06
N SER A 108 -27.02 33.11 -8.11
CA SER A 108 -25.70 33.01 -8.75
C SER A 108 -25.28 34.33 -9.38
N TRP A 109 -26.21 35.04 -10.01
CA TRP A 109 -25.95 36.39 -10.55
C TRP A 109 -25.69 37.41 -9.46
N GLU A 110 -26.52 37.49 -8.42
CA GLU A 110 -26.36 38.39 -7.28
C GLU A 110 -25.02 38.18 -6.59
N PHE A 111 -24.64 36.91 -6.35
CA PHE A 111 -23.35 36.61 -5.71
C PHE A 111 -22.19 37.12 -6.56
N LEU A 112 -22.16 36.82 -7.84
CA LEU A 112 -21.05 37.21 -8.69
C LEU A 112 -20.95 38.73 -8.92
N THR A 113 -22.07 39.38 -9.08
CA THR A 113 -22.09 40.84 -9.48
C THR A 113 -22.13 41.79 -8.28
N GLU A 114 -22.89 41.45 -7.21
CA GLU A 114 -23.11 42.33 -6.07
C GLU A 114 -22.19 42.00 -4.89
N VAL A 115 -22.01 40.70 -4.58
CA VAL A 115 -21.21 40.28 -3.43
C VAL A 115 -19.69 40.27 -3.80
N VAL A 116 -19.33 39.59 -4.88
CA VAL A 116 -17.94 39.50 -5.37
C VAL A 116 -17.57 40.76 -6.16
N GLY A 117 -18.52 41.38 -6.87
CA GLY A 117 -18.32 42.60 -7.64
C GLY A 117 -17.68 42.39 -9.01
N LEU A 118 -17.95 41.27 -9.67
CA LEU A 118 -17.51 41.01 -11.04
C LEU A 118 -18.24 41.96 -12.01
N ASP A 119 -17.55 42.35 -13.08
CA ASP A 119 -18.13 43.15 -14.13
C ASP A 119 -19.19 42.34 -14.91
N ALA A 120 -20.46 42.71 -14.75
CA ALA A 120 -21.60 42.08 -15.38
C ALA A 120 -21.50 42.06 -16.92
N SER A 121 -20.78 43.05 -17.54
CA SER A 121 -20.57 43.11 -18.99
C SER A 121 -19.66 42.01 -19.53
N ARG A 122 -18.89 41.36 -18.65
CA ARG A 122 -17.95 40.28 -18.95
C ARG A 122 -18.51 38.87 -18.59
N LEU A 123 -19.75 38.81 -18.08
CA LEU A 123 -20.40 37.53 -17.75
C LEU A 123 -21.31 37.09 -18.90
N TYR A 124 -21.21 35.83 -19.28
CA TYR A 124 -21.91 35.22 -20.41
C TYR A 124 -22.55 33.90 -19.95
N PRO A 125 -23.91 33.85 -19.79
CA PRO A 125 -24.57 32.60 -19.46
C PRO A 125 -24.71 31.69 -20.69
N SER A 126 -24.70 30.38 -20.44
CA SER A 126 -25.18 29.37 -21.39
C SER A 126 -26.37 28.61 -20.82
N VAL A 127 -27.17 28.01 -21.67
CA VAL A 127 -28.32 27.19 -21.33
C VAL A 127 -28.44 25.99 -22.26
N TYR A 128 -29.06 24.92 -21.79
CA TYR A 128 -29.39 23.78 -22.64
C TYR A 128 -30.33 24.20 -23.77
N LEU A 129 -30.11 23.64 -24.98
CA LEU A 129 -30.77 24.01 -26.22
C LEU A 129 -32.30 24.04 -26.12
N GLU A 130 -32.88 23.10 -25.34
CA GLU A 130 -34.32 22.95 -25.14
C GLU A 130 -34.83 23.61 -23.85
N ASP A 131 -33.99 24.31 -23.08
CA ASP A 131 -34.38 24.96 -21.81
C ASP A 131 -34.71 26.43 -22.03
N ASP A 132 -35.90 26.67 -22.64
CA ASP A 132 -36.39 28.04 -22.85
C ASP A 132 -36.77 28.76 -21.53
N GLU A 133 -37.09 28.02 -20.46
CA GLU A 133 -37.36 28.60 -19.13
C GLU A 133 -36.09 29.28 -18.56
N ALA A 134 -34.96 28.60 -18.58
CA ALA A 134 -33.69 29.16 -18.12
C ALA A 134 -33.26 30.35 -19.01
N PHE A 135 -33.46 30.23 -20.34
CA PHE A 135 -33.19 31.33 -21.27
C PHE A 135 -34.04 32.58 -20.93
N ASP A 136 -35.34 32.41 -20.69
CA ASP A 136 -36.26 33.50 -20.36
C ASP A 136 -35.90 34.17 -19.02
N ILE A 137 -35.47 33.42 -18.01
CA ILE A 137 -35.03 34.00 -16.74
C ILE A 137 -33.78 34.87 -16.97
N TRP A 138 -32.80 34.42 -17.70
CA TRP A 138 -31.60 35.21 -18.02
C TRP A 138 -31.94 36.47 -18.83
N ASN A 139 -32.80 36.32 -19.85
CA ASN A 139 -33.08 37.42 -20.76
C ASN A 139 -34.06 38.43 -20.18
N LYS A 140 -35.19 37.96 -19.61
CA LYS A 140 -36.32 38.81 -19.21
C LYS A 140 -36.24 39.29 -17.74
N GLU A 141 -35.73 38.45 -16.85
CA GLU A 141 -35.69 38.79 -15.42
C GLU A 141 -34.31 39.37 -15.02
N ILE A 142 -33.21 38.77 -15.41
CA ILE A 142 -31.85 39.28 -15.15
C ILE A 142 -31.50 40.42 -16.12
N GLY A 143 -32.09 40.42 -17.34
CA GLY A 143 -31.89 41.49 -18.35
C GLY A 143 -30.62 41.30 -19.21
N ILE A 144 -30.09 40.09 -19.36
CA ILE A 144 -29.00 39.81 -20.28
C ILE A 144 -29.52 39.84 -21.72
N PRO A 145 -28.87 40.59 -22.64
CA PRO A 145 -29.25 40.57 -24.05
C PRO A 145 -29.18 39.18 -24.65
N ALA A 146 -30.14 38.81 -25.50
CA ALA A 146 -30.24 37.46 -26.07
C ALA A 146 -29.00 37.00 -26.81
N GLU A 147 -28.25 37.92 -27.46
CA GLU A 147 -26.98 37.63 -28.13
C GLU A 147 -25.80 37.33 -27.22
N ARG A 148 -26.02 37.52 -25.91
CA ARG A 148 -25.00 37.12 -24.85
C ARG A 148 -25.36 35.86 -24.13
N ILE A 149 -26.49 35.21 -24.47
CA ILE A 149 -26.91 33.95 -23.89
C ILE A 149 -26.69 32.85 -24.92
N PHE A 150 -25.82 31.92 -24.62
CA PHE A 150 -25.43 30.84 -25.52
C PHE A 150 -26.30 29.59 -25.31
N LYS A 151 -26.70 28.92 -26.39
CA LYS A 151 -27.45 27.68 -26.34
C LYS A 151 -26.57 26.54 -26.82
N PHE A 152 -26.33 25.56 -25.95
CA PHE A 152 -25.52 24.38 -26.27
C PHE A 152 -26.32 23.08 -26.15
N GLY A 153 -25.79 22.03 -26.76
CA GLY A 153 -26.36 20.70 -26.75
C GLY A 153 -26.16 19.95 -25.44
N LYS A 154 -26.48 18.66 -25.52
CA LYS A 154 -26.37 17.77 -24.35
C LYS A 154 -24.93 17.59 -23.87
N GLU A 155 -23.97 17.70 -24.75
CA GLU A 155 -22.54 17.54 -24.43
C GLU A 155 -22.03 18.62 -23.47
N ASP A 156 -22.56 19.85 -23.55
CA ASP A 156 -22.09 21.00 -22.77
C ASP A 156 -23.09 21.40 -21.66
N ASN A 157 -24.39 21.48 -21.96
CA ASN A 157 -25.38 22.00 -21.01
C ASN A 157 -26.40 20.95 -20.51
N PHE A 158 -25.98 19.70 -20.36
CA PHE A 158 -26.77 18.67 -19.68
C PHE A 158 -25.82 17.84 -18.79
N TRP A 159 -26.04 17.91 -17.49
CA TRP A 159 -25.21 17.21 -16.54
C TRP A 159 -25.75 15.80 -16.22
N GLU A 160 -24.94 14.77 -16.41
CA GLU A 160 -25.19 13.39 -16.05
C GLU A 160 -23.87 12.67 -15.69
N HIS A 161 -23.94 11.74 -14.76
CA HIS A 161 -22.79 10.92 -14.40
C HIS A 161 -23.23 9.47 -14.11
N GLY A 162 -23.21 8.65 -15.16
CA GLY A 162 -23.70 7.27 -15.10
C GLY A 162 -25.19 7.20 -14.75
N ALA A 163 -25.58 6.17 -13.99
CA ALA A 163 -26.93 6.04 -13.45
C ALA A 163 -27.14 7.01 -12.27
N GLY A 164 -28.29 7.69 -12.24
CA GLY A 164 -28.67 8.57 -11.14
C GLY A 164 -29.30 9.88 -11.55
N PRO A 165 -29.47 10.83 -10.60
CA PRO A 165 -30.09 12.14 -10.85
C PRO A 165 -29.32 12.95 -11.88
N CYS A 166 -30.02 13.57 -12.83
CA CYS A 166 -29.43 14.34 -13.93
C CYS A 166 -30.41 15.43 -14.42
N GLY A 167 -29.95 16.31 -15.28
CA GLY A 167 -30.77 17.34 -15.87
C GLY A 167 -30.02 18.39 -16.68
N PRO A 168 -30.75 19.29 -17.40
CA PRO A 168 -30.15 20.41 -18.09
C PRO A 168 -29.44 21.32 -17.10
N CYS A 169 -28.45 22.06 -17.59
CA CYS A 169 -27.72 23.02 -16.77
C CYS A 169 -27.53 24.37 -17.47
N SER A 170 -27.24 25.36 -16.67
CA SER A 170 -26.87 26.70 -17.12
C SER A 170 -25.54 27.10 -16.51
N GLU A 171 -24.56 27.34 -17.33
CA GLU A 171 -23.23 27.74 -16.93
C GLU A 171 -23.02 29.24 -17.08
N ILE A 172 -22.18 29.81 -16.24
CA ILE A 172 -21.80 31.23 -16.29
C ILE A 172 -20.32 31.30 -16.62
N TYR A 173 -20.01 31.92 -17.74
CA TYR A 173 -18.62 32.15 -18.22
C TYR A 173 -18.19 33.58 -17.97
N TYR A 174 -16.90 33.78 -17.66
CA TYR A 174 -16.31 35.10 -17.53
C TYR A 174 -15.27 35.34 -18.66
N ASP A 175 -15.43 36.41 -19.43
CA ASP A 175 -14.46 36.83 -20.45
C ASP A 175 -13.25 37.48 -19.78
N ARG A 176 -12.13 36.77 -19.76
CA ARG A 176 -10.83 37.23 -19.20
C ARG A 176 -10.12 38.23 -20.15
N GLY A 177 -10.60 38.38 -21.35
CA GLY A 177 -10.05 39.26 -22.40
C GLY A 177 -9.21 38.52 -23.47
N GLU A 178 -8.93 39.24 -24.55
CA GLU A 178 -8.33 38.69 -25.77
C GLU A 178 -6.95 38.06 -25.53
N LYS A 179 -6.18 38.55 -24.54
CA LYS A 179 -4.85 38.02 -24.21
C LYS A 179 -4.85 36.52 -23.86
N TYR A 180 -5.99 36.01 -23.41
CA TYR A 180 -6.16 34.60 -23.04
C TYR A 180 -6.83 33.77 -24.16
N GLY A 181 -7.17 34.41 -25.27
CA GLY A 181 -7.82 33.77 -26.41
C GLY A 181 -6.87 32.93 -27.26
N CYS A 182 -7.43 31.98 -28.02
CA CYS A 182 -6.66 31.10 -28.91
C CYS A 182 -6.14 31.83 -30.17
N GLY A 183 -6.47 33.13 -30.38
CA GLY A 183 -6.12 33.90 -31.58
C GLY A 183 -6.84 33.44 -32.85
N LYS A 184 -7.74 32.49 -32.81
CA LYS A 184 -8.52 32.01 -33.96
C LYS A 184 -9.72 32.92 -34.22
N PRO A 185 -10.10 33.16 -35.51
CA PRO A 185 -11.37 33.79 -35.83
C PRO A 185 -12.53 32.97 -35.25
N GLY A 186 -13.49 33.62 -34.59
CA GLY A 186 -14.65 32.95 -34.01
C GLY A 186 -14.44 32.43 -32.56
N CYS A 187 -13.36 32.84 -31.88
CA CYS A 187 -13.21 32.57 -30.43
C CYS A 187 -14.38 33.17 -29.65
N THR A 188 -15.19 32.29 -29.05
CA THR A 188 -16.41 32.63 -28.32
C THR A 188 -16.60 31.73 -27.09
N VAL A 189 -17.68 31.90 -26.32
CA VAL A 189 -18.07 30.95 -25.25
C VAL A 189 -18.16 29.54 -25.81
N GLY A 190 -17.66 28.54 -25.06
CA GLY A 190 -17.52 27.14 -25.51
C GLY A 190 -16.20 26.84 -26.25
N CYS A 191 -15.32 27.84 -26.44
CA CYS A 191 -13.97 27.58 -26.94
C CYS A 191 -13.07 26.99 -25.84
N ASP A 192 -12.27 26.00 -26.20
CA ASP A 192 -11.32 25.34 -25.27
C ASP A 192 -10.16 26.20 -24.73
N CYS A 193 -10.08 27.46 -25.18
CA CYS A 193 -9.06 28.41 -24.71
C CYS A 193 -9.43 29.01 -23.34
N ASP A 194 -8.43 29.66 -22.71
CA ASP A 194 -8.58 30.24 -21.36
C ASP A 194 -9.28 31.62 -21.33
N ARG A 195 -9.83 32.10 -22.45
CA ARG A 195 -10.51 33.40 -22.52
C ARG A 195 -11.85 33.38 -21.81
N TYR A 196 -12.73 32.46 -22.17
CA TYR A 196 -14.07 32.32 -21.56
C TYR A 196 -13.99 31.20 -20.51
N MET A 197 -13.73 31.59 -19.27
CA MET A 197 -13.61 30.63 -18.17
C MET A 197 -14.97 30.37 -17.56
N GLU A 198 -15.40 29.10 -17.52
CA GLU A 198 -16.56 28.66 -16.74
C GLU A 198 -16.30 28.93 -15.26
N VAL A 199 -17.19 29.70 -14.64
CA VAL A 199 -17.12 30.05 -13.21
C VAL A 199 -18.07 29.23 -12.39
N TRP A 200 -19.33 29.11 -12.85
CA TRP A 200 -20.41 28.50 -12.10
C TRP A 200 -21.32 27.68 -12.99
N ASN A 201 -21.63 26.45 -12.58
CA ASN A 201 -22.61 25.59 -13.24
C ASN A 201 -23.83 25.40 -12.34
N ASN A 202 -25.03 25.76 -12.82
CA ASN A 202 -26.32 25.53 -12.17
C ASN A 202 -27.01 24.36 -12.85
N VAL A 203 -27.06 23.19 -12.18
CA VAL A 203 -27.71 21.97 -12.69
C VAL A 203 -29.12 21.89 -12.17
N PHE A 204 -30.10 21.77 -13.07
CA PHE A 204 -31.51 21.63 -12.81
C PHE A 204 -31.92 20.17 -12.79
N THR A 205 -31.65 19.51 -11.68
CA THR A 205 -31.82 18.06 -11.53
C THR A 205 -33.31 17.69 -11.47
N GLN A 206 -33.84 17.20 -12.56
CA GLN A 206 -35.25 16.86 -12.72
C GLN A 206 -35.49 15.47 -13.32
N PHE A 207 -34.44 14.76 -13.73
CA PHE A 207 -34.52 13.43 -14.30
C PHE A 207 -33.63 12.45 -13.52
N GLU A 208 -33.93 11.16 -13.65
CA GLU A 208 -33.12 10.05 -13.23
C GLU A 208 -32.75 9.20 -14.45
N ASN A 209 -31.47 8.98 -14.69
CA ASN A 209 -30.93 8.13 -15.73
C ASN A 209 -30.74 6.72 -15.17
N ASP A 210 -31.26 5.69 -15.86
CA ASP A 210 -31.11 4.28 -15.48
C ASP A 210 -29.70 3.68 -15.84
N GLY A 211 -28.83 4.47 -16.43
CA GLY A 211 -27.52 4.05 -16.92
C GLY A 211 -27.53 3.43 -18.33
N ASN A 212 -28.72 3.25 -18.93
CA ASN A 212 -28.88 2.77 -20.30
C ASN A 212 -29.39 3.88 -21.26
N GLY A 213 -29.40 5.10 -20.79
CA GLY A 213 -29.88 6.25 -21.59
C GLY A 213 -31.38 6.52 -21.50
N ASN A 214 -32.10 5.85 -20.61
CA ASN A 214 -33.52 6.13 -20.36
C ASN A 214 -33.67 7.11 -19.18
N TYR A 215 -34.47 8.14 -19.39
CA TYR A 215 -34.70 9.20 -18.40
C TYR A 215 -36.15 9.13 -17.88
N THR A 216 -36.25 9.10 -16.53
CA THR A 216 -37.52 9.21 -15.85
C THR A 216 -37.57 10.51 -15.06
N THR A 217 -38.74 11.19 -15.01
CA THR A 217 -38.89 12.43 -14.25
C THR A 217 -38.83 12.13 -12.75
N LEU A 218 -37.98 12.84 -12.00
CA LEU A 218 -37.94 12.77 -10.54
C LEU A 218 -39.24 13.25 -9.91
N LYS A 219 -39.59 12.68 -8.77
CA LYS A 219 -40.77 13.10 -7.97
C LYS A 219 -40.68 14.54 -7.48
N GLN A 220 -39.47 15.02 -7.24
CA GLN A 220 -39.17 16.40 -6.84
C GLN A 220 -38.08 16.97 -7.75
N LYS A 221 -38.20 18.26 -8.04
CA LYS A 221 -37.16 19.02 -8.76
C LYS A 221 -36.12 19.49 -7.75
N ASN A 222 -34.87 19.34 -8.08
CA ASN A 222 -33.77 19.69 -7.20
C ASN A 222 -32.80 20.64 -7.90
N ILE A 223 -31.99 21.35 -7.12
CA ILE A 223 -30.86 22.15 -7.59
C ILE A 223 -29.58 21.53 -7.09
N ASP A 224 -28.64 21.35 -8.00
CA ASP A 224 -27.25 21.06 -7.77
C ASP A 224 -26.43 22.16 -8.43
N THR A 225 -25.54 22.81 -7.70
CA THR A 225 -24.64 23.77 -8.30
C THR A 225 -23.19 23.48 -7.97
N GLY A 226 -22.29 23.87 -8.89
CA GLY A 226 -20.86 23.72 -8.71
C GLY A 226 -20.10 24.92 -9.21
N MET A 227 -19.33 25.56 -8.33
CA MET A 227 -18.42 26.65 -8.64
C MET A 227 -17.03 26.31 -8.12
N GLY A 228 -16.05 26.20 -9.01
CA GLY A 228 -14.65 25.97 -8.61
C GLY A 228 -14.08 27.20 -7.88
N LEU A 229 -13.74 27.03 -6.60
CA LEU A 229 -13.22 28.12 -5.78
C LEU A 229 -11.92 28.69 -6.36
N GLU A 230 -11.02 27.83 -6.85
CA GLU A 230 -9.77 28.24 -7.47
C GLU A 230 -9.99 29.02 -8.79
N ARG A 231 -10.99 28.61 -9.61
CA ARG A 231 -11.34 29.33 -10.84
C ARG A 231 -11.93 30.72 -10.54
N LEU A 232 -12.81 30.80 -9.54
CA LEU A 232 -13.31 32.09 -9.06
C LEU A 232 -12.18 32.99 -8.57
N ALA A 233 -11.23 32.44 -7.80
CA ALA A 233 -10.07 33.17 -7.29
C ALA A 233 -9.15 33.66 -8.43
N VAL A 234 -8.92 32.89 -9.49
CA VAL A 234 -8.18 33.32 -10.68
C VAL A 234 -8.79 34.62 -11.27
N ILE A 235 -10.10 34.66 -11.39
CA ILE A 235 -10.81 35.83 -11.95
C ILE A 235 -10.73 37.03 -11.01
N VAL A 236 -11.01 36.83 -9.72
CA VAL A 236 -11.06 37.91 -8.70
C VAL A 236 -9.70 38.49 -8.43
N GLN A 237 -8.66 37.67 -8.42
CA GLN A 237 -7.27 38.12 -8.20
C GLN A 237 -6.61 38.66 -9.48
N ASP A 238 -7.26 38.45 -10.65
CA ASP A 238 -6.76 38.81 -11.97
C ASP A 238 -5.35 38.24 -12.22
N VAL A 239 -5.25 36.91 -12.10
CA VAL A 239 -4.01 36.13 -12.29
C VAL A 239 -4.11 35.19 -13.47
N ASP A 240 -2.98 34.70 -13.99
CA ASP A 240 -2.95 33.98 -15.25
C ASP A 240 -3.44 32.52 -15.15
N SER A 241 -3.18 31.89 -14.00
CA SER A 241 -3.53 30.48 -13.78
C SER A 241 -3.96 30.17 -12.33
N ILE A 242 -4.50 29.00 -12.07
CA ILE A 242 -4.80 28.53 -10.70
C ILE A 242 -3.53 28.43 -9.84
N PHE A 243 -2.35 28.28 -10.45
CA PHE A 243 -1.07 28.23 -9.75
C PHE A 243 -0.58 29.60 -9.30
N ASP A 244 -1.22 30.67 -9.72
CA ASP A 244 -0.92 32.06 -9.35
C ASP A 244 -1.88 32.61 -8.28
N VAL A 245 -2.89 31.83 -7.91
CA VAL A 245 -3.82 32.15 -6.83
C VAL A 245 -3.09 32.15 -5.48
N ASP A 246 -3.40 33.08 -4.59
CA ASP A 246 -2.66 33.41 -3.36
C ASP A 246 -2.13 32.20 -2.56
N THR A 247 -2.99 31.28 -2.11
CA THR A 247 -2.57 30.09 -1.33
C THR A 247 -1.74 29.11 -2.14
N ILE A 248 -2.05 28.94 -3.44
CA ILE A 248 -1.35 28.01 -4.34
C ILE A 248 -0.03 28.64 -4.80
N CYS A 249 0.00 29.95 -5.05
CA CYS A 249 1.20 30.69 -5.39
C CYS A 249 2.27 30.61 -4.30
N SER A 250 1.88 30.68 -3.02
CA SER A 250 2.80 30.52 -1.90
C SER A 250 3.51 29.16 -1.97
N LEU A 251 2.74 28.09 -2.16
CA LEU A 251 3.25 26.71 -2.30
C LEU A 251 4.16 26.58 -3.53
N ARG A 252 3.72 27.08 -4.72
CA ARG A 252 4.52 27.08 -5.94
C ARG A 252 5.87 27.79 -5.76
N ASN A 253 5.86 28.93 -5.10
CA ASN A 253 7.07 29.69 -4.79
C ASN A 253 7.99 28.94 -3.82
N LEU A 254 7.44 28.16 -2.90
CA LEU A 254 8.22 27.28 -2.03
C LEU A 254 8.91 26.17 -2.83
N VAL A 255 8.22 25.53 -3.78
CA VAL A 255 8.82 24.54 -4.69
C VAL A 255 9.97 25.16 -5.49
N SER A 256 9.74 26.34 -6.11
CA SER A 256 10.77 27.09 -6.84
C SER A 256 12.00 27.41 -5.98
N ARG A 257 11.79 27.80 -4.72
CA ARG A 257 12.88 28.10 -3.76
C ARG A 257 13.66 26.84 -3.35
N ILE A 258 12.98 25.74 -3.06
CA ILE A 258 13.63 24.48 -2.66
C ILE A 258 14.46 23.92 -3.82
N SER A 259 13.94 23.99 -5.06
CA SER A 259 14.63 23.50 -6.25
C SER A 259 15.75 24.43 -6.73
N GLY A 260 15.76 25.71 -6.30
CA GLY A 260 16.65 26.73 -6.83
C GLY A 260 16.35 27.14 -8.28
N LYS A 261 15.18 26.72 -8.83
CA LYS A 261 14.73 27.00 -10.19
C LYS A 261 13.71 28.13 -10.17
N PRO A 262 14.00 29.28 -10.81
CA PRO A 262 13.07 30.40 -10.85
C PRO A 262 11.87 30.05 -11.76
N TYR A 263 10.66 30.24 -11.22
CA TYR A 263 9.42 30.07 -11.98
C TYR A 263 9.25 31.17 -13.05
N GLY A 264 8.74 30.77 -14.21
CA GLY A 264 8.51 31.70 -15.36
C GLY A 264 9.70 31.87 -16.29
N VAL A 265 10.77 31.09 -16.13
CA VAL A 265 11.99 31.20 -16.94
C VAL A 265 12.12 30.05 -17.95
N HIS A 266 11.88 28.82 -17.52
CA HIS A 266 11.98 27.61 -18.34
C HIS A 266 10.68 26.81 -18.27
N HIS A 267 10.06 26.59 -19.42
CA HIS A 267 8.76 25.93 -19.52
C HIS A 267 8.72 24.53 -18.85
N GLU A 268 9.74 23.71 -19.04
CA GLU A 268 9.81 22.35 -18.47
C GLU A 268 9.96 22.39 -16.94
N ASP A 269 10.76 23.33 -16.42
CA ASP A 269 10.87 23.57 -14.98
C ASP A 269 9.53 24.04 -14.40
N ASP A 270 8.82 24.93 -15.11
CA ASP A 270 7.51 25.45 -14.72
C ASP A 270 6.44 24.35 -14.65
N VAL A 271 6.41 23.45 -15.66
CA VAL A 271 5.51 22.28 -15.65
C VAL A 271 5.78 21.41 -14.43
N SER A 272 7.05 21.11 -14.13
CA SER A 272 7.44 20.32 -12.97
C SER A 272 7.07 21.00 -11.64
N ILE A 273 7.27 22.31 -11.52
CA ILE A 273 6.91 23.10 -10.34
C ILE A 273 5.39 23.09 -10.11
N ARG A 274 4.59 23.29 -11.17
CA ARG A 274 3.12 23.25 -11.10
C ARG A 274 2.60 21.85 -10.71
N LEU A 275 3.17 20.82 -11.32
CA LEU A 275 2.80 19.43 -11.05
C LEU A 275 3.07 19.06 -9.59
N ILE A 276 4.25 19.38 -9.05
CA ILE A 276 4.57 19.14 -7.64
C ILE A 276 3.58 19.90 -6.74
N THR A 277 3.28 21.15 -7.07
CA THR A 277 2.35 22.02 -6.32
C THR A 277 0.95 21.39 -6.25
N ASP A 278 0.40 20.91 -7.37
CA ASP A 278 -0.90 20.24 -7.44
C ASP A 278 -0.91 18.92 -6.66
N HIS A 279 0.08 18.09 -6.92
CA HIS A 279 0.10 16.72 -6.38
C HIS A 279 0.32 16.68 -4.88
N ILE A 280 1.15 17.56 -4.32
CA ILE A 280 1.33 17.61 -2.86
C ILE A 280 0.08 18.15 -2.14
N ARG A 281 -0.63 19.12 -2.76
CA ARG A 281 -1.90 19.60 -2.25
C ARG A 281 -2.92 18.45 -2.22
N SER A 282 -3.06 17.72 -3.31
CA SER A 282 -3.92 16.54 -3.42
C SER A 282 -3.58 15.46 -2.38
N ALA A 283 -2.30 15.10 -2.28
CA ALA A 283 -1.83 14.06 -1.36
C ALA A 283 -2.08 14.44 0.11
N THR A 284 -1.84 15.70 0.49
CA THR A 284 -2.07 16.20 1.86
C THR A 284 -3.52 16.00 2.28
N PHE A 285 -4.50 16.39 1.44
CA PHE A 285 -5.92 16.22 1.74
C PHE A 285 -6.36 14.75 1.71
N MET A 286 -5.86 13.94 0.77
CA MET A 286 -6.18 12.52 0.70
C MET A 286 -5.70 11.76 1.95
N ILE A 287 -4.48 12.04 2.42
CA ILE A 287 -3.93 11.42 3.64
C ILE A 287 -4.72 11.89 4.88
N SER A 288 -5.08 13.16 4.97
CA SER A 288 -5.91 13.69 6.06
C SER A 288 -7.26 12.96 6.15
N ASP A 289 -7.84 12.57 5.02
CA ASP A 289 -9.09 11.81 4.96
C ASP A 289 -8.89 10.29 5.11
N GLY A 290 -7.71 9.83 5.53
CA GLY A 290 -7.41 8.44 5.91
C GLY A 290 -7.03 7.54 4.73
N ILE A 291 -6.72 8.09 3.56
CA ILE A 291 -6.25 7.30 2.43
C ILE A 291 -4.76 7.01 2.60
N MET A 292 -4.39 5.73 2.49
CA MET A 292 -3.00 5.27 2.57
C MET A 292 -2.48 4.86 1.19
N PRO A 293 -1.18 5.07 0.89
CA PRO A 293 -0.60 4.61 -0.36
C PRO A 293 -0.64 3.08 -0.48
N THR A 294 -1.35 2.56 -1.47
CA THR A 294 -1.47 1.12 -1.76
C THR A 294 -1.27 0.83 -3.24
N ASN A 295 -1.31 -0.46 -3.63
CA ASN A 295 -1.16 -0.87 -5.03
C ASN A 295 -2.48 -0.88 -5.81
N GLU A 296 -3.63 -0.68 -5.16
CA GLU A 296 -4.94 -0.77 -5.78
C GLU A 296 -5.88 0.33 -5.28
N GLY A 297 -6.91 0.61 -6.06
CA GLY A 297 -7.99 1.50 -5.69
C GLY A 297 -7.53 2.94 -5.41
N ARG A 298 -8.14 3.58 -4.43
CA ARG A 298 -7.86 4.99 -4.07
C ARG A 298 -6.46 5.21 -3.51
N GLY A 299 -5.90 4.21 -2.84
CA GLY A 299 -4.53 4.28 -2.34
C GLY A 299 -3.49 4.24 -3.47
N TYR A 300 -3.80 3.60 -4.60
CA TYR A 300 -2.97 3.67 -5.81
C TYR A 300 -2.95 5.08 -6.41
N VAL A 301 -4.09 5.76 -6.45
CA VAL A 301 -4.16 7.17 -6.88
C VAL A 301 -3.24 8.04 -6.03
N LEU A 302 -3.34 7.93 -4.71
CA LEU A 302 -2.47 8.66 -3.78
C LEU A 302 -0.99 8.35 -4.02
N ARG A 303 -0.64 7.07 -4.12
CA ARG A 303 0.73 6.63 -4.40
C ARG A 303 1.27 7.20 -5.69
N ARG A 304 0.46 7.18 -6.76
CA ARG A 304 0.80 7.76 -8.07
C ARG A 304 1.13 9.24 -7.95
N LEU A 305 0.30 10.03 -7.26
CA LEU A 305 0.51 11.47 -7.06
C LEU A 305 1.81 11.75 -6.29
N ILE A 306 2.05 11.06 -5.19
CA ILE A 306 3.28 11.21 -4.38
C ILE A 306 4.52 10.90 -5.22
N ARG A 307 4.50 9.79 -5.97
CA ARG A 307 5.65 9.34 -6.77
C ARG A 307 5.91 10.25 -7.97
N ARG A 308 4.87 10.76 -8.63
CA ARG A 308 5.03 11.76 -9.69
C ARG A 308 5.65 13.04 -9.14
N ALA A 309 5.17 13.55 -8.01
CA ALA A 309 5.76 14.73 -7.35
C ALA A 309 7.23 14.50 -6.98
N ALA A 310 7.58 13.34 -6.42
CA ALA A 310 8.95 13.00 -6.07
C ALA A 310 9.87 12.90 -7.30
N ARG A 311 9.39 12.29 -8.41
CA ARG A 311 10.14 12.25 -9.70
C ARG A 311 10.41 13.64 -10.23
N HIS A 312 9.39 14.51 -10.31
CA HIS A 312 9.56 15.87 -10.81
C HIS A 312 10.48 16.70 -9.88
N GLY A 313 10.50 16.41 -8.57
CA GLY A 313 11.51 16.96 -7.68
C GLY A 313 12.93 16.58 -8.08
N ARG A 314 13.17 15.32 -8.46
CA ARG A 314 14.46 14.88 -9.01
C ARG A 314 14.82 15.55 -10.32
N LEU A 315 13.86 15.72 -11.23
CA LEU A 315 14.07 16.45 -12.49
C LEU A 315 14.48 17.90 -12.24
N LEU A 316 13.93 18.54 -11.21
CA LEU A 316 14.32 19.90 -10.77
C LEU A 316 15.63 19.94 -10.00
N GLY A 317 16.26 18.78 -9.69
CA GLY A 317 17.51 18.69 -8.95
C GLY A 317 17.35 18.75 -7.41
N ILE A 318 16.16 18.53 -6.87
CA ILE A 318 15.94 18.50 -5.43
C ILE A 318 16.52 17.19 -4.87
N GLU A 319 17.44 17.32 -3.91
CA GLU A 319 18.03 16.19 -3.19
C GLU A 319 17.30 15.94 -1.86
N GLY A 320 17.19 14.67 -1.47
CA GLY A 320 16.53 14.25 -0.22
C GLY A 320 15.02 14.37 -0.23
N ASN A 321 14.42 14.32 0.96
CA ASN A 321 12.97 14.41 1.15
C ASN A 321 12.53 15.87 1.23
N PHE A 322 11.46 16.23 0.54
CA PHE A 322 10.96 17.59 0.48
C PHE A 322 9.41 17.68 0.56
N LEU A 323 8.70 16.58 0.32
CA LEU A 323 7.23 16.58 0.24
C LEU A 323 6.57 16.95 1.56
N ALA A 324 7.10 16.52 2.70
CA ALA A 324 6.57 16.89 4.02
C ALA A 324 6.71 18.41 4.28
N THR A 325 7.81 19.02 3.83
CA THR A 325 8.01 20.48 3.93
C THR A 325 6.97 21.25 3.10
N LEU A 326 6.68 20.78 1.89
CA LEU A 326 5.63 21.36 1.04
C LEU A 326 4.24 21.18 1.63
N SER A 327 3.97 20.00 2.21
CA SER A 327 2.70 19.70 2.88
C SER A 327 2.44 20.63 4.07
N ALA A 328 3.47 21.07 4.77
CA ALA A 328 3.34 22.07 5.84
C ALA A 328 2.76 23.39 5.32
N GLU A 329 3.20 23.85 4.15
CA GLU A 329 2.66 25.06 3.48
C GLU A 329 1.20 24.87 3.05
N VAL A 330 0.84 23.69 2.54
CA VAL A 330 -0.56 23.34 2.22
C VAL A 330 -1.45 23.43 3.45
N ILE A 331 -0.99 22.87 4.58
CA ILE A 331 -1.71 22.88 5.85
C ILE A 331 -1.90 24.31 6.33
N ASP A 332 -0.82 25.12 6.34
CA ASP A 332 -0.88 26.51 6.80
C ASP A 332 -1.86 27.36 5.98
N GLY A 333 -1.86 27.21 4.65
CA GLY A 333 -2.78 27.92 3.75
C GLY A 333 -4.23 27.44 3.80
N SER A 334 -4.51 26.25 4.34
CA SER A 334 -5.83 25.60 4.30
C SER A 334 -6.50 25.37 5.65
N LYS A 335 -5.77 25.47 6.77
CA LYS A 335 -6.25 25.13 8.14
C LYS A 335 -7.49 25.93 8.59
N ASP A 336 -7.71 27.14 8.07
CA ASP A 336 -8.88 27.95 8.41
C ASP A 336 -10.17 27.33 7.89
N GLY A 337 -10.12 26.70 6.73
CA GLY A 337 -11.25 25.94 6.15
C GLY A 337 -11.30 24.48 6.60
N TYR A 338 -10.15 23.89 6.94
CA TYR A 338 -9.96 22.47 7.22
C TYR A 338 -9.03 22.25 8.44
N PRO A 339 -9.52 22.55 9.66
CA PRO A 339 -8.70 22.45 10.89
C PRO A 339 -8.14 21.05 11.15
N GLU A 340 -8.80 20.01 10.63
CA GLU A 340 -8.33 18.62 10.72
C GLU A 340 -6.96 18.36 10.09
N LEU A 341 -6.51 19.24 9.17
CA LEU A 341 -5.18 19.15 8.59
C LEU A 341 -4.09 19.42 9.64
N GLU A 342 -4.27 20.43 10.50
CA GLU A 342 -3.33 20.72 11.58
C GLU A 342 -3.35 19.62 12.64
N GLU A 343 -4.52 19.08 12.98
CA GLU A 343 -4.66 17.98 13.95
C GLU A 343 -3.92 16.71 13.49
N LYS A 344 -3.88 16.45 12.17
CA LYS A 344 -3.26 15.25 11.57
C LYS A 344 -1.88 15.51 10.96
N LYS A 345 -1.28 16.65 11.19
CA LYS A 345 -0.05 17.11 10.55
C LYS A 345 1.10 16.10 10.62
N GLU A 346 1.41 15.62 11.82
CA GLU A 346 2.48 14.64 12.02
C GLU A 346 2.20 13.31 11.27
N PHE A 347 0.96 12.88 11.27
CA PHE A 347 0.54 11.69 10.51
C PHE A 347 0.76 11.88 9.01
N ILE A 348 0.33 13.03 8.45
CA ILE A 348 0.50 13.35 7.04
C ILE A 348 1.99 13.36 6.66
N PHE A 349 2.83 13.98 7.48
CA PHE A 349 4.28 14.06 7.26
C PHE A 349 4.93 12.68 7.26
N ASN A 350 4.55 11.82 8.20
CA ASN A 350 5.08 10.47 8.30
C ASN A 350 4.72 9.62 7.08
N VAL A 351 3.48 9.70 6.60
CA VAL A 351 3.04 8.97 5.39
C VAL A 351 3.81 9.45 4.15
N LEU A 352 3.92 10.76 3.94
CA LEU A 352 4.66 11.35 2.82
C LEU A 352 6.14 10.96 2.85
N THR A 353 6.80 11.15 4.00
CA THR A 353 8.22 10.84 4.18
C THR A 353 8.52 9.36 3.94
N ASN A 354 7.66 8.47 4.44
CA ASN A 354 7.84 7.03 4.25
C ASN A 354 7.69 6.62 2.78
N GLU A 355 6.65 7.11 2.07
CA GLU A 355 6.46 6.77 0.65
C GLU A 355 7.57 7.39 -0.22
N GLU A 356 8.02 8.61 0.09
CA GLU A 356 9.13 9.28 -0.57
C GLU A 356 10.45 8.51 -0.38
N ASN A 357 10.75 8.05 0.85
CA ASN A 357 11.92 7.22 1.15
C ASN A 357 11.88 5.87 0.44
N GLN A 358 10.71 5.21 0.43
CA GLN A 358 10.55 3.92 -0.28
C GLN A 358 10.75 4.11 -1.78
N PHE A 359 10.17 5.15 -2.35
CA PHE A 359 10.29 5.45 -3.77
C PHE A 359 11.71 5.88 -4.13
N GLY A 360 12.39 6.67 -3.30
CA GLY A 360 13.78 7.07 -3.50
C GLY A 360 14.76 5.91 -3.65
N LYS A 361 14.48 4.77 -2.96
CA LYS A 361 15.27 3.53 -3.12
C LYS A 361 15.00 2.80 -4.44
N THR A 362 13.78 2.89 -4.95
CA THR A 362 13.34 2.14 -6.15
C THR A 362 13.49 2.94 -7.43
N ILE A 363 13.39 4.27 -7.38
CA ILE A 363 13.42 5.13 -8.57
C ILE A 363 14.76 5.04 -9.30
N ASP A 364 15.88 5.14 -8.59
CA ASP A 364 17.21 5.11 -9.20
C ASP A 364 17.51 3.75 -9.85
N GLN A 365 16.99 2.66 -9.27
CA GLN A 365 17.11 1.32 -9.83
C GLN A 365 16.16 1.14 -11.02
N GLY A 366 14.91 1.57 -10.90
CA GLY A 366 13.91 1.49 -11.96
C GLY A 366 14.31 2.28 -13.20
N LEU A 367 14.82 3.50 -13.02
CA LEU A 367 15.31 4.35 -14.13
C LEU A 367 16.50 3.72 -14.85
N ARG A 368 17.44 3.08 -14.13
CA ARG A 368 18.57 2.35 -14.76
C ARG A 368 18.09 1.18 -15.59
N ILE A 369 17.20 0.35 -15.03
CA ILE A 369 16.65 -0.81 -15.73
C ILE A 369 15.83 -0.37 -16.95
N LEU A 370 15.06 0.71 -16.85
CA LEU A 370 14.32 1.27 -17.97
C LEU A 370 15.26 1.78 -19.08
N ALA A 371 16.35 2.45 -18.69
CA ALA A 371 17.39 2.88 -19.63
C ALA A 371 18.06 1.70 -20.36
N ASP A 372 18.37 0.61 -19.64
CA ASP A 372 18.91 -0.61 -20.24
C ASP A 372 17.91 -1.25 -21.22
N MET A 373 16.61 -1.24 -20.89
CA MET A 373 15.54 -1.70 -21.79
C MET A 373 15.40 -0.81 -23.03
N GLU A 374 15.48 0.52 -22.87
CA GLU A 374 15.47 1.49 -23.97
C GLU A 374 16.65 1.27 -24.93
N GLU A 375 17.86 1.01 -24.40
CA GLU A 375 19.03 0.71 -25.19
C GLU A 375 18.85 -0.58 -26.00
N ALA A 376 18.29 -1.63 -25.38
CA ALA A 376 17.97 -2.89 -26.04
C ALA A 376 16.91 -2.71 -27.15
N MET A 377 15.85 -1.93 -26.91
CA MET A 377 14.82 -1.59 -27.90
C MET A 377 15.41 -0.82 -29.07
N ASN A 378 16.27 0.17 -28.81
CA ASN A 378 16.96 0.92 -29.85
C ASN A 378 17.83 0.02 -30.72
N ALA A 379 18.57 -0.91 -30.10
CA ALA A 379 19.41 -1.88 -30.83
C ALA A 379 18.58 -2.84 -31.69
N ALA A 380 17.35 -3.17 -31.26
CA ALA A 380 16.41 -4.02 -32.02
C ALA A 380 15.57 -3.23 -33.03
N GLY A 381 15.61 -1.90 -33.02
CA GLY A 381 14.74 -1.04 -33.83
C GLY A 381 13.26 -1.01 -33.40
N GLU A 382 12.99 -1.42 -32.17
CA GLU A 382 11.66 -1.45 -31.57
C GLU A 382 11.32 -0.11 -30.93
N LYS A 383 10.02 0.28 -31.00
CA LYS A 383 9.52 1.51 -30.36
C LYS A 383 8.49 1.24 -29.26
N THR A 384 8.17 -0.02 -29.01
CA THR A 384 7.17 -0.41 -28.01
C THR A 384 7.81 -1.30 -26.95
N LEU A 385 7.74 -0.90 -25.69
CA LEU A 385 8.18 -1.74 -24.57
C LEU A 385 7.17 -2.89 -24.41
N SER A 386 7.66 -4.13 -24.36
CA SER A 386 6.79 -5.30 -24.17
C SER A 386 6.07 -5.26 -22.83
N GLY A 387 4.84 -5.77 -22.80
CA GLY A 387 4.03 -5.84 -21.57
C GLY A 387 4.70 -6.64 -20.47
N GLU A 388 5.46 -7.70 -20.81
CA GLU A 388 6.24 -8.52 -19.86
C GLU A 388 7.35 -7.69 -19.17
N ASN A 389 8.08 -6.87 -19.93
CA ASN A 389 9.12 -5.99 -19.37
C ASN A 389 8.52 -4.87 -18.53
N ALA A 390 7.40 -4.29 -18.96
CA ALA A 390 6.66 -3.29 -18.18
C ALA A 390 6.12 -3.91 -16.87
N PHE A 391 5.61 -5.16 -16.93
CA PHE A 391 5.17 -5.88 -15.73
C PHE A 391 6.34 -6.21 -14.79
N LYS A 392 7.48 -6.58 -15.29
CA LYS A 392 8.69 -6.82 -14.50
C LYS A 392 9.14 -5.57 -13.75
N LEU A 393 9.10 -4.39 -14.40
CA LEU A 393 9.36 -3.10 -13.73
C LEU A 393 8.38 -2.84 -12.61
N TYR A 394 7.10 -3.12 -12.84
CA TYR A 394 6.03 -2.91 -11.86
C TYR A 394 6.11 -3.90 -10.67
N ASP A 395 6.12 -5.19 -10.95
CA ASP A 395 5.99 -6.25 -9.93
C ASP A 395 7.28 -6.45 -9.13
N THR A 396 8.42 -6.54 -9.83
CA THR A 396 9.71 -6.86 -9.19
C THR A 396 10.40 -5.64 -8.61
N TYR A 397 10.30 -4.50 -9.28
CA TYR A 397 11.04 -3.29 -8.88
C TYR A 397 10.14 -2.19 -8.30
N GLY A 398 8.82 -2.41 -8.25
CA GLY A 398 7.87 -1.45 -7.70
C GLY A 398 7.80 -0.12 -8.48
N PHE A 399 8.18 -0.15 -9.77
CA PHE A 399 8.18 1.01 -10.65
C PHE A 399 6.82 1.12 -11.35
N PRO A 400 5.99 2.15 -11.08
CA PRO A 400 4.62 2.20 -11.57
C PRO A 400 4.52 2.21 -13.10
N LEU A 401 3.54 1.51 -13.68
CA LEU A 401 3.30 1.47 -15.11
C LEU A 401 3.10 2.87 -15.71
N ASP A 402 2.28 3.70 -15.04
CA ASP A 402 2.00 5.06 -15.52
C ASP A 402 3.25 5.92 -15.58
N LEU A 403 4.17 5.74 -14.62
CA LEU A 403 5.46 6.43 -14.62
C LEU A 403 6.37 5.92 -15.75
N THR A 404 6.36 4.60 -16.00
CA THR A 404 7.07 4.00 -17.14
C THR A 404 6.53 4.58 -18.45
N LYS A 405 5.20 4.66 -18.56
CA LYS A 405 4.51 5.21 -19.74
C LYS A 405 4.89 6.67 -19.98
N GLU A 406 4.79 7.52 -18.96
CA GLU A 406 5.14 8.94 -19.02
C GLU A 406 6.59 9.15 -19.50
N ILE A 407 7.55 8.39 -18.95
CA ILE A 407 8.97 8.50 -19.34
C ILE A 407 9.21 8.06 -20.78
N LEU A 408 8.54 6.98 -21.22
CA LEU A 408 8.68 6.47 -22.57
C LEU A 408 8.02 7.37 -23.60
N GLU A 409 6.83 7.90 -23.32
CA GLU A 409 6.12 8.87 -24.18
C GLU A 409 6.92 10.16 -24.38
N GLU A 410 7.57 10.70 -23.32
CA GLU A 410 8.49 11.84 -23.42
C GLU A 410 9.62 11.62 -24.42
N LYS A 411 10.01 10.35 -24.64
CA LYS A 411 11.09 9.94 -25.55
C LYS A 411 10.57 9.38 -26.89
N GLY A 412 9.26 9.36 -27.11
CA GLY A 412 8.61 8.89 -28.33
C GLY A 412 8.53 7.36 -28.46
N TYR A 413 8.48 6.65 -27.32
CA TYR A 413 8.21 5.21 -27.22
C TYR A 413 6.80 4.95 -26.74
N GLU A 414 6.31 3.72 -26.95
CA GLU A 414 5.01 3.22 -26.51
C GLU A 414 5.16 2.02 -25.57
N ILE A 415 4.07 1.61 -24.90
CA ILE A 415 4.01 0.40 -24.06
C ILE A 415 2.91 -0.53 -24.60
N ASP A 416 3.18 -1.83 -24.58
CA ASP A 416 2.17 -2.89 -24.76
C ASP A 416 1.34 -3.06 -23.47
N GLU A 417 0.28 -2.25 -23.36
CA GLU A 417 -0.63 -2.28 -22.19
C GLU A 417 -1.47 -3.57 -22.13
N GLU A 418 -1.79 -4.18 -23.28
CA GLU A 418 -2.53 -5.45 -23.31
C GLU A 418 -1.67 -6.59 -22.77
N GLY A 419 -0.42 -6.69 -23.19
CA GLY A 419 0.54 -7.64 -22.66
C GLY A 419 0.83 -7.44 -21.18
N PHE A 420 0.92 -6.20 -20.70
CA PHE A 420 1.03 -5.89 -19.26
C PHE A 420 -0.18 -6.42 -18.49
N LYS A 421 -1.39 -6.17 -18.98
CA LYS A 421 -2.63 -6.62 -18.33
C LYS A 421 -2.70 -8.14 -18.28
N ALA A 422 -2.32 -8.83 -19.36
CA ALA A 422 -2.25 -10.28 -19.40
C ALA A 422 -1.28 -10.85 -18.35
N ALA A 423 -0.07 -10.28 -18.22
CA ALA A 423 0.92 -10.67 -17.22
C ALA A 423 0.43 -10.43 -15.77
N MET A 424 -0.28 -9.33 -15.55
CA MET A 424 -0.91 -8.99 -14.27
C MET A 424 -2.00 -10.02 -13.90
N ASP A 425 -2.85 -10.40 -14.84
CA ASP A 425 -3.93 -11.35 -14.60
C ASP A 425 -3.38 -12.76 -14.35
N GLU A 426 -2.32 -13.18 -15.05
CA GLU A 426 -1.60 -14.43 -14.78
C GLU A 426 -1.02 -14.46 -13.35
N GLN A 427 -0.42 -13.38 -12.90
CA GLN A 427 0.10 -13.26 -11.54
C GLN A 427 -1.02 -13.33 -10.50
N ARG A 428 -2.15 -12.67 -10.75
CA ARG A 428 -3.35 -12.73 -9.88
C ARG A 428 -3.91 -14.16 -9.79
N GLU A 429 -3.92 -14.87 -10.88
CA GLU A 429 -4.40 -16.26 -10.94
C GLU A 429 -3.46 -17.21 -10.19
N LYS A 430 -2.14 -17.05 -10.34
CA LYS A 430 -1.13 -17.76 -9.54
C LYS A 430 -1.27 -17.46 -8.05
N ALA A 431 -1.50 -16.20 -7.67
CA ALA A 431 -1.74 -15.82 -6.29
C ALA A 431 -3.06 -16.34 -5.71
N ARG A 432 -4.09 -16.52 -6.54
CA ARG A 432 -5.37 -17.16 -6.16
C ARG A 432 -5.22 -18.67 -6.01
N SER A 433 -4.52 -19.34 -6.91
CA SER A 433 -4.33 -20.80 -6.88
C SER A 433 -3.40 -21.27 -5.76
N SER A 434 -2.54 -20.39 -5.24
CA SER A 434 -1.68 -20.68 -4.10
C SER A 434 -2.35 -20.48 -2.72
N ARG A 435 -3.57 -19.93 -2.70
CA ARG A 435 -4.39 -19.86 -1.48
C ARG A 435 -5.25 -21.10 -1.44
N GLU A 436 -5.10 -21.91 -0.40
CA GLU A 436 -6.07 -22.96 -0.09
C GLU A 436 -7.47 -22.36 -0.10
N VAL A 437 -8.36 -23.00 -0.87
CA VAL A 437 -9.74 -22.55 -1.07
C VAL A 437 -10.48 -22.67 0.27
N THR A 438 -10.50 -21.61 1.04
CA THR A 438 -11.55 -21.42 2.02
C THR A 438 -12.76 -20.92 1.27
N ASN A 439 -13.77 -21.77 1.10
CA ASN A 439 -15.05 -21.45 0.48
C ASN A 439 -15.78 -20.37 1.26
N TYR A 440 -15.45 -19.10 0.96
CA TYR A 440 -16.20 -17.95 1.41
C TYR A 440 -16.69 -17.18 0.17
N MET A 441 -17.99 -17.37 -0.15
CA MET A 441 -18.76 -16.64 -1.17
C MET A 441 -18.18 -16.56 -2.59
N GLY A 442 -18.34 -17.61 -3.38
CA GLY A 442 -18.04 -17.60 -4.82
C GLY A 442 -18.80 -18.69 -5.59
N ALA A 443 -19.95 -18.35 -6.12
CA ALA A 443 -20.45 -18.62 -7.47
C ALA A 443 -20.35 -20.03 -8.09
N ASP A 444 -20.74 -21.09 -7.34
CA ASP A 444 -21.36 -22.28 -7.96
C ASP A 444 -22.61 -22.61 -7.14
N ALA A 445 -23.73 -22.93 -7.81
CA ALA A 445 -24.98 -23.30 -7.15
C ALA A 445 -24.73 -24.52 -6.26
N THR A 446 -24.76 -24.28 -4.94
CA THR A 446 -24.55 -25.32 -3.93
C THR A 446 -25.92 -25.97 -3.59
N VAL A 447 -25.89 -27.16 -2.99
CA VAL A 447 -27.10 -27.80 -2.44
C VAL A 447 -27.88 -26.87 -1.51
N TYR A 448 -27.19 -25.91 -0.85
CA TYR A 448 -27.80 -24.94 0.07
C TYR A 448 -28.72 -23.92 -0.60
N ASP A 449 -28.56 -23.66 -1.90
CA ASP A 449 -29.44 -22.76 -2.67
C ASP A 449 -30.82 -23.39 -2.92
N GLN A 450 -30.96 -24.69 -2.77
CA GLN A 450 -32.21 -25.42 -2.88
C GLN A 450 -33.02 -25.42 -1.56
N ILE A 451 -32.45 -24.99 -0.45
CA ILE A 451 -33.13 -24.91 0.85
C ILE A 451 -34.15 -23.78 0.81
N ASP A 452 -35.39 -24.07 1.17
CA ASP A 452 -36.51 -23.14 1.22
C ASP A 452 -36.11 -21.83 1.96
N THR A 453 -36.52 -20.71 1.40
CA THR A 453 -36.21 -19.40 1.95
C THR A 453 -36.87 -19.11 3.30
N SER A 454 -37.94 -19.84 3.66
CA SER A 454 -38.61 -19.76 4.96
C SER A 454 -37.82 -20.41 6.09
N VAL A 455 -36.85 -21.28 5.78
CA VAL A 455 -35.98 -21.90 6.78
C VAL A 455 -35.03 -20.84 7.33
N THR A 456 -35.10 -20.60 8.63
CA THR A 456 -34.20 -19.69 9.38
C THR A 456 -33.71 -20.38 10.64
N THR A 457 -32.59 -19.95 11.19
CA THR A 457 -32.04 -20.49 12.45
C THR A 457 -31.89 -19.35 13.46
N GLU A 458 -32.47 -19.50 14.64
CA GLU A 458 -32.26 -18.57 15.76
C GLU A 458 -30.99 -18.95 16.54
N PHE A 459 -30.09 -18.00 16.69
CA PHE A 459 -28.86 -18.21 17.47
C PHE A 459 -29.13 -17.90 18.96
N VAL A 460 -28.99 -18.91 19.83
CA VAL A 460 -29.19 -18.83 21.29
C VAL A 460 -27.87 -18.98 22.07
N GLY A 461 -26.74 -19.03 21.36
CA GLY A 461 -25.43 -19.37 21.89
C GLY A 461 -24.71 -18.23 22.64
N TYR A 462 -25.36 -17.07 22.85
CA TYR A 462 -24.86 -16.08 23.80
C TYR A 462 -25.11 -16.51 25.26
N ASP A 463 -26.24 -17.19 25.49
CA ASP A 463 -26.70 -17.58 26.84
C ASP A 463 -26.60 -19.09 27.07
N HIS A 464 -26.55 -19.90 26.01
CA HIS A 464 -26.60 -21.36 26.09
C HIS A 464 -25.42 -22.01 25.35
N LEU A 465 -24.78 -22.98 25.98
CA LEU A 465 -23.73 -23.83 25.38
C LEU A 465 -24.27 -25.21 24.99
N SER A 466 -25.53 -25.53 25.38
CA SER A 466 -26.28 -26.69 24.91
C SER A 466 -27.74 -26.31 24.73
N PHE A 467 -28.43 -26.92 23.77
CA PHE A 467 -29.82 -26.62 23.49
C PHE A 467 -30.49 -27.80 22.78
N GLU A 468 -31.78 -28.03 23.03
CA GLU A 468 -32.58 -29.03 22.30
C GLU A 468 -33.38 -28.34 21.20
N SER A 469 -33.32 -28.84 19.97
CA SER A 469 -33.98 -28.22 18.81
C SER A 469 -34.37 -29.27 17.78
N PRO A 470 -35.51 -29.06 17.04
CA PRO A 470 -35.87 -29.96 15.95
C PRO A 470 -34.98 -29.72 14.72
N VAL A 471 -34.63 -30.82 14.04
CA VAL A 471 -33.93 -30.77 12.76
C VAL A 471 -34.88 -30.28 11.65
N THR A 472 -34.50 -29.22 10.95
CA THR A 472 -35.32 -28.63 9.88
C THR A 472 -34.96 -29.16 8.51
N VAL A 473 -33.63 -29.26 8.21
CA VAL A 473 -33.11 -29.75 6.93
C VAL A 473 -31.83 -30.54 7.20
N LEU A 474 -31.63 -31.57 6.40
CA LEU A 474 -30.40 -32.35 6.30
C LEU A 474 -29.91 -32.34 4.86
N THR A 475 -28.62 -32.18 4.64
CA THR A 475 -28.01 -32.27 3.32
C THR A 475 -26.77 -33.14 3.33
N THR A 476 -26.50 -33.82 2.24
CA THR A 476 -25.16 -34.27 1.87
C THR A 476 -24.44 -33.13 1.14
N GLU A 477 -23.27 -33.38 0.55
CA GLU A 477 -22.60 -32.41 -0.32
C GLU A 477 -23.37 -32.15 -1.62
N ALA A 478 -24.20 -33.09 -2.04
CA ALA A 478 -24.88 -33.10 -3.36
C ALA A 478 -26.39 -32.82 -3.30
N GLU A 479 -27.09 -33.24 -2.26
CA GLU A 479 -28.57 -33.21 -2.20
C GLU A 479 -29.14 -33.04 -0.80
N ILE A 480 -30.40 -32.59 -0.74
CA ILE A 480 -31.21 -32.56 0.49
C ILE A 480 -31.73 -33.99 0.76
N VAL A 481 -31.56 -34.45 2.01
CA VAL A 481 -31.95 -35.82 2.41
C VAL A 481 -32.88 -35.80 3.62
N ASP A 482 -33.61 -36.85 3.84
CA ASP A 482 -34.50 -37.02 5.02
C ASP A 482 -33.76 -37.61 6.22
N SER A 483 -32.60 -38.21 6.03
CA SER A 483 -31.76 -38.78 7.09
C SER A 483 -30.29 -38.82 6.71
N LEU A 484 -29.40 -38.71 7.68
CA LEU A 484 -27.96 -39.03 7.59
C LEU A 484 -27.63 -40.26 8.42
N MET A 485 -26.85 -41.18 7.86
CA MET A 485 -26.46 -42.45 8.49
C MET A 485 -24.98 -42.47 8.86
N GLU A 486 -24.60 -43.39 9.71
CA GLU A 486 -23.22 -43.60 10.17
C GLU A 486 -22.21 -43.55 9.02
N GLY A 487 -21.12 -42.77 9.22
CA GLY A 487 -20.07 -42.56 8.24
C GLY A 487 -20.40 -41.52 7.17
N GLN A 488 -21.63 -41.02 7.05
CA GLN A 488 -22.00 -40.00 6.07
C GLN A 488 -21.59 -38.63 6.53
N LYS A 489 -21.01 -37.86 5.61
CA LYS A 489 -20.78 -36.42 5.75
C LYS A 489 -22.02 -35.68 5.30
N GLY A 490 -22.29 -34.54 5.99
CA GLY A 490 -23.43 -33.70 5.65
C GLY A 490 -23.51 -32.44 6.49
N THR A 491 -24.64 -31.75 6.33
CA THR A 491 -24.93 -30.53 7.08
C THR A 491 -26.29 -30.62 7.73
N VAL A 492 -26.33 -30.35 9.03
CA VAL A 492 -27.56 -30.34 9.82
C VAL A 492 -28.03 -28.91 10.05
N PHE A 493 -29.32 -28.62 9.76
CA PHE A 493 -29.97 -27.35 10.05
C PHE A 493 -31.06 -27.59 11.12
N VAL A 494 -31.15 -26.64 12.04
CA VAL A 494 -32.10 -26.70 13.18
C VAL A 494 -32.81 -25.36 13.34
N GLU A 495 -33.94 -25.32 14.08
CA GLU A 495 -34.67 -24.06 14.34
C GLU A 495 -33.86 -23.13 15.22
N LYS A 496 -33.24 -23.65 16.29
CA LYS A 496 -32.46 -22.89 17.27
C LYS A 496 -31.13 -23.57 17.52
N THR A 497 -30.04 -22.81 17.58
CA THR A 497 -28.71 -23.37 17.78
C THR A 497 -27.88 -22.58 18.79
N PRO A 498 -27.12 -23.27 19.69
CA PRO A 498 -26.10 -22.64 20.52
C PRO A 498 -24.77 -22.46 19.78
N PHE A 499 -24.62 -23.02 18.56
CA PHE A 499 -23.39 -22.96 17.77
C PHE A 499 -23.26 -21.62 17.06
N TYR A 500 -22.18 -20.91 17.30
CA TYR A 500 -21.82 -19.70 16.57
C TYR A 500 -21.36 -20.07 15.16
N ALA A 501 -21.90 -19.43 14.15
CA ALA A 501 -21.45 -19.62 12.77
C ALA A 501 -20.36 -18.63 12.39
N THR A 502 -19.42 -19.06 11.56
CA THR A 502 -18.31 -18.23 11.08
C THR A 502 -18.79 -16.89 10.55
N MET A 503 -18.45 -15.80 11.22
CA MET A 503 -18.69 -14.41 10.80
C MET A 503 -17.86 -13.41 11.61
N GLY A 504 -17.64 -12.19 11.06
CA GLY A 504 -16.94 -11.12 11.74
C GLY A 504 -15.49 -11.45 12.14
N GLY A 505 -14.86 -12.41 11.47
CA GLY A 505 -13.50 -12.87 11.77
C GLY A 505 -13.41 -13.95 12.87
N GLN A 506 -14.49 -14.27 13.59
CA GLN A 506 -14.55 -15.40 14.51
C GLN A 506 -14.93 -16.68 13.74
N VAL A 507 -14.19 -17.78 13.96
CA VAL A 507 -14.48 -19.09 13.39
C VAL A 507 -15.75 -19.68 13.97
N GLY A 508 -16.38 -20.63 13.25
CA GLY A 508 -17.54 -21.38 13.70
C GLY A 508 -17.22 -22.32 14.85
N ASP A 509 -18.24 -22.60 15.67
CA ASP A 509 -18.11 -23.58 16.73
C ASP A 509 -18.08 -25.01 16.21
N THR A 510 -17.36 -25.81 16.95
CA THR A 510 -17.35 -27.27 16.83
C THR A 510 -18.11 -27.91 18.00
N GLY A 511 -18.45 -29.19 17.89
CA GLY A 511 -19.11 -29.91 18.98
C GLY A 511 -19.85 -31.16 18.49
N VAL A 512 -20.95 -31.49 19.16
CA VAL A 512 -21.72 -32.68 18.85
C VAL A 512 -23.21 -32.39 18.79
N ILE A 513 -23.92 -33.10 17.93
CA ILE A 513 -25.38 -33.17 17.88
C ILE A 513 -25.76 -34.61 18.17
N GLU A 514 -26.48 -34.82 19.27
CA GLU A 514 -26.88 -36.17 19.74
C GLU A 514 -28.39 -36.38 19.58
N THR A 515 -28.76 -37.57 19.19
CA THR A 515 -30.13 -38.09 19.22
C THR A 515 -30.21 -39.35 20.13
N ALA A 516 -31.41 -39.89 20.27
CA ALA A 516 -31.56 -41.16 20.99
C ALA A 516 -30.83 -42.32 20.27
N ASN A 517 -30.63 -42.24 18.95
CA ASN A 517 -30.17 -43.29 18.07
C ASN A 517 -28.88 -42.94 17.28
N GLY A 518 -28.25 -41.81 17.54
CA GLY A 518 -27.08 -41.42 16.77
C GLY A 518 -26.34 -40.24 17.34
N LYS A 519 -25.11 -40.05 16.82
CA LYS A 519 -24.21 -38.97 17.19
C LYS A 519 -23.56 -38.37 15.95
N PHE A 520 -23.74 -37.09 15.76
CA PHE A 520 -23.15 -36.32 14.67
C PHE A 520 -22.03 -35.40 15.21
N ILE A 521 -20.85 -35.47 14.62
CA ILE A 521 -19.72 -34.59 14.96
C ILE A 521 -19.81 -33.35 14.11
N VAL A 522 -19.84 -32.17 14.76
CA VAL A 522 -19.79 -30.87 14.10
C VAL A 522 -18.34 -30.39 14.00
N GLU A 523 -17.82 -30.36 12.81
CA GLU A 523 -16.45 -29.92 12.51
C GLU A 523 -16.39 -28.39 12.24
N ASP A 524 -17.46 -27.78 11.71
CA ASP A 524 -17.59 -26.33 11.50
C ASP A 524 -19.07 -25.91 11.50
N THR A 525 -19.31 -24.64 11.78
CA THR A 525 -20.64 -24.04 11.72
C THR A 525 -20.60 -22.83 10.78
N ILE A 526 -21.36 -22.90 9.69
CA ILE A 526 -21.39 -21.90 8.61
C ILE A 526 -22.66 -21.06 8.62
N LYS A 527 -22.55 -19.80 8.23
CA LYS A 527 -23.70 -18.91 8.03
C LYS A 527 -24.03 -18.79 6.55
N LEU A 528 -25.27 -19.09 6.18
CA LEU A 528 -25.78 -19.01 4.83
C LEU A 528 -26.73 -17.81 4.67
N ARG A 529 -27.05 -17.47 3.40
CA ARG A 529 -28.04 -16.42 3.08
C ARG A 529 -29.40 -16.75 3.68
N GLY A 530 -30.14 -15.71 4.09
CA GLY A 530 -31.49 -15.88 4.68
C GLY A 530 -31.46 -16.29 6.16
N GLY A 531 -30.32 -16.15 6.88
CA GLY A 531 -30.26 -16.37 8.33
C GLY A 531 -30.19 -17.87 8.71
N LYS A 532 -29.72 -18.72 7.82
CA LYS A 532 -29.56 -20.17 8.06
C LYS A 532 -28.18 -20.44 8.67
N PHE A 533 -28.12 -21.31 9.69
CA PHE A 533 -26.86 -21.82 10.29
C PHE A 533 -26.76 -23.29 9.97
N GLY A 534 -25.71 -23.69 9.25
CA GLY A 534 -25.44 -25.07 8.88
C GLY A 534 -24.33 -25.68 9.73
N HIS A 535 -24.59 -26.79 10.39
CA HIS A 535 -23.63 -27.55 11.18
C HIS A 535 -23.00 -28.59 10.28
N VAL A 536 -21.79 -28.34 9.81
CA VAL A 536 -21.05 -29.19 8.86
C VAL A 536 -20.27 -30.25 9.62
N GLY A 537 -20.34 -31.50 9.18
CA GLY A 537 -19.63 -32.59 9.85
C GLY A 537 -20.01 -33.97 9.31
N TYR A 538 -19.98 -34.96 10.19
CA TYR A 538 -20.28 -36.34 9.82
C TYR A 538 -20.98 -37.13 10.95
N MET A 539 -21.74 -38.17 10.58
CA MET A 539 -22.32 -39.11 11.52
C MET A 539 -21.23 -40.06 12.06
N GLU A 540 -20.92 -39.94 13.35
CA GLU A 540 -19.97 -40.83 14.05
C GLU A 540 -20.61 -42.21 14.28
N SER A 541 -21.90 -42.24 14.62
CA SER A 541 -22.63 -43.48 14.89
C SER A 541 -24.13 -43.27 14.69
N GLY A 542 -24.84 -44.33 14.29
CA GLY A 542 -26.30 -44.41 14.17
C GLY A 542 -26.85 -43.53 13.05
N MET A 543 -27.94 -42.81 13.31
CA MET A 543 -28.61 -41.97 12.31
C MET A 543 -29.30 -40.75 12.94
N ILE A 544 -29.49 -39.72 12.13
CA ILE A 544 -30.28 -38.51 12.44
C ILE A 544 -31.32 -38.32 11.32
N SER A 545 -32.55 -37.93 11.70
CA SER A 545 -33.65 -37.76 10.75
C SER A 545 -34.23 -36.34 10.83
N LYS A 546 -34.78 -35.86 9.70
CA LYS A 546 -35.52 -34.62 9.62
C LYS A 546 -36.73 -34.66 10.55
N GLY A 547 -36.96 -33.57 11.29
CA GLY A 547 -38.05 -33.45 12.26
C GLY A 547 -37.73 -34.02 13.64
N GLU A 548 -36.62 -34.75 13.80
CA GLU A 548 -36.18 -35.30 15.07
C GLU A 548 -35.70 -34.17 15.99
N THR A 549 -36.01 -34.24 17.30
CA THR A 549 -35.46 -33.34 18.31
C THR A 549 -34.08 -33.83 18.70
N VAL A 550 -33.08 -33.01 18.59
CA VAL A 550 -31.69 -33.31 18.84
C VAL A 550 -31.12 -32.44 19.97
N SER A 551 -30.15 -32.96 20.69
CA SER A 551 -29.39 -32.24 21.70
C SER A 551 -28.10 -31.70 21.09
N LEU A 552 -28.00 -30.41 20.96
CA LEU A 552 -26.83 -29.67 20.45
C LEU A 552 -25.91 -29.35 21.62
N LYS A 553 -24.63 -29.67 21.53
CA LYS A 553 -23.62 -29.43 22.57
C LYS A 553 -22.35 -28.84 21.93
N VAL A 554 -22.09 -27.58 22.20
CA VAL A 554 -20.89 -26.88 21.75
C VAL A 554 -19.65 -27.40 22.46
N ASN A 555 -18.51 -27.45 21.79
CA ASN A 555 -17.21 -27.70 22.43
C ASN A 555 -16.87 -26.52 23.36
N VAL A 556 -17.20 -26.67 24.63
CA VAL A 556 -17.08 -25.60 25.63
C VAL A 556 -15.65 -25.10 25.80
N ALA A 557 -14.67 -26.01 25.72
CA ALA A 557 -13.26 -25.65 25.86
C ALA A 557 -12.81 -24.73 24.71
N ALA A 558 -13.09 -25.14 23.47
CA ALA A 558 -12.76 -24.33 22.28
C ALA A 558 -13.49 -22.98 22.28
N ARG A 559 -14.80 -22.96 22.59
CA ARG A 559 -15.60 -21.72 22.66
C ARG A 559 -15.01 -20.74 23.68
N LYS A 560 -14.64 -21.21 24.89
CA LYS A 560 -14.04 -20.35 25.92
C LYS A 560 -12.70 -19.75 25.46
N ASP A 561 -11.88 -20.52 24.76
CA ASP A 561 -10.61 -20.01 24.24
C ASP A 561 -10.83 -19.02 23.10
N ILE A 562 -11.82 -19.25 22.22
CA ILE A 562 -12.26 -18.29 21.20
C ILE A 562 -12.74 -16.98 21.85
N GLU A 563 -13.57 -17.05 22.91
CA GLU A 563 -14.06 -15.86 23.63
C GLU A 563 -12.93 -15.03 24.25
N LYS A 564 -11.88 -15.67 24.80
CA LYS A 564 -10.68 -14.99 25.29
C LYS A 564 -9.94 -14.28 24.17
N ASN A 565 -9.69 -14.97 23.06
CA ASN A 565 -9.00 -14.41 21.90
C ASN A 565 -9.80 -13.28 21.25
N HIS A 566 -11.13 -13.41 21.18
CA HIS A 566 -11.97 -12.37 20.60
C HIS A 566 -12.01 -11.11 21.48
N SER A 567 -12.17 -11.30 22.79
CA SER A 567 -12.17 -10.17 23.73
C SER A 567 -10.80 -9.47 23.78
N ALA A 568 -9.71 -10.24 23.72
CA ALA A 568 -8.37 -9.68 23.63
C ALA A 568 -8.14 -8.87 22.31
N THR A 569 -8.82 -9.25 21.22
CA THR A 569 -8.75 -8.51 19.94
C THR A 569 -9.28 -7.08 20.10
N HIS A 570 -10.37 -6.88 20.84
CA HIS A 570 -10.91 -5.54 21.13
C HIS A 570 -9.97 -4.70 22.00
N LEU A 571 -9.39 -5.31 23.04
CA LEU A 571 -8.39 -4.64 23.88
C LEU A 571 -7.15 -4.27 23.05
N LEU A 572 -6.68 -5.18 22.17
CA LEU A 572 -5.56 -4.96 21.27
C LEU A 572 -5.83 -3.78 20.31
N GLN A 573 -6.99 -3.74 19.67
CA GLN A 573 -7.35 -2.65 18.76
C GLN A 573 -7.29 -1.29 19.45
N LYS A 574 -7.83 -1.19 20.63
CA LYS A 574 -7.81 0.05 21.42
C LYS A 574 -6.39 0.43 21.84
N ALA A 575 -5.60 -0.53 22.33
CA ALA A 575 -4.21 -0.31 22.73
C ALA A 575 -3.34 0.13 21.54
N LEU A 576 -3.52 -0.46 20.37
CA LEU A 576 -2.83 -0.03 19.15
C LEU A 576 -3.17 1.41 18.78
N LYS A 577 -4.43 1.84 18.89
CA LYS A 577 -4.82 3.24 18.66
C LYS A 577 -4.18 4.20 19.67
N GLU A 578 -4.03 3.79 20.92
CA GLU A 578 -3.40 4.63 21.95
C GLU A 578 -1.89 4.78 21.74
N VAL A 579 -1.20 3.72 21.29
CA VAL A 579 0.25 3.71 21.12
C VAL A 579 0.68 4.29 19.76
N LEU A 580 -0.04 3.91 18.68
CA LEU A 580 0.34 4.26 17.30
C LEU A 580 -0.45 5.43 16.71
N GLY A 581 -1.61 5.75 17.30
CA GLY A 581 -2.46 6.86 16.84
C GLY A 581 -3.80 6.44 16.25
N SER A 582 -4.68 7.42 16.05
CA SER A 582 -6.08 7.23 15.64
C SER A 582 -6.27 6.63 14.24
N HIS A 583 -5.23 6.65 13.40
CA HIS A 583 -5.23 6.07 12.04
C HIS A 583 -5.28 4.54 12.03
N VAL A 584 -5.02 3.89 13.15
CA VAL A 584 -5.12 2.42 13.26
C VAL A 584 -6.55 1.99 13.05
N GLU A 585 -6.82 1.35 11.92
CA GLU A 585 -8.11 0.77 11.56
C GLU A 585 -7.96 -0.71 11.26
N GLN A 586 -8.92 -1.51 11.67
CA GLN A 586 -8.96 -2.93 11.33
C GLN A 586 -9.08 -3.10 9.80
N LYS A 587 -8.21 -3.93 9.22
CA LYS A 587 -8.26 -4.34 7.80
C LYS A 587 -8.62 -5.82 7.65
N GLY A 588 -8.47 -6.61 8.70
CA GLY A 588 -8.87 -8.00 8.79
C GLY A 588 -8.74 -8.52 10.22
N SER A 589 -9.46 -9.59 10.52
CA SER A 589 -9.37 -10.30 11.79
C SER A 589 -9.62 -11.78 11.57
N LEU A 590 -8.95 -12.63 12.36
CA LEU A 590 -9.22 -14.05 12.46
C LEU A 590 -9.04 -14.46 13.92
N VAL A 591 -10.10 -15.03 14.51
CA VAL A 591 -10.13 -15.47 15.90
C VAL A 591 -10.43 -16.95 15.92
N THR A 592 -9.46 -17.74 16.38
CA THR A 592 -9.55 -19.20 16.57
C THR A 592 -9.39 -19.55 18.05
N ALA A 593 -9.53 -20.81 18.41
CA ALA A 593 -9.24 -21.27 19.78
C ALA A 593 -7.75 -21.13 20.12
N ASP A 594 -6.86 -21.31 19.15
CA ASP A 594 -5.41 -21.32 19.35
C ASP A 594 -4.81 -19.94 19.48
N ARG A 595 -5.29 -18.96 18.69
CA ARG A 595 -4.72 -17.62 18.58
C ARG A 595 -5.71 -16.62 18.00
N LEU A 596 -5.35 -15.36 18.10
CA LEU A 596 -5.95 -14.29 17.32
C LEU A 596 -4.96 -13.74 16.31
N ARG A 597 -5.50 -13.25 15.18
CA ARG A 597 -4.78 -12.52 14.15
C ARG A 597 -5.51 -11.20 13.89
N PHE A 598 -4.79 -10.11 13.91
CA PHE A 598 -5.34 -8.78 13.69
C PHE A 598 -4.53 -8.03 12.63
N ASP A 599 -5.18 -7.70 11.52
CA ASP A 599 -4.60 -6.93 10.42
C ASP A 599 -5.09 -5.48 10.52
N PHE A 600 -4.17 -4.52 10.53
CA PHE A 600 -4.49 -3.12 10.77
C PHE A 600 -3.69 -2.17 9.88
N ALA A 601 -4.24 -0.98 9.64
CA ALA A 601 -3.58 0.08 8.89
C ALA A 601 -2.45 0.69 9.71
N HIS A 602 -1.20 0.54 9.24
CA HIS A 602 -0.04 1.22 9.78
C HIS A 602 1.11 1.17 8.76
N PHE A 603 1.94 2.21 8.72
CA PHE A 603 2.89 2.46 7.63
C PHE A 603 4.30 1.92 7.87
N THR A 604 4.68 1.63 9.13
CA THR A 604 6.02 1.10 9.47
C THR A 604 5.91 -0.20 10.27
N ALA A 605 7.01 -0.94 10.38
CA ALA A 605 7.11 -2.01 11.35
C ALA A 605 7.07 -1.43 12.76
N MET A 606 6.36 -2.09 13.67
CA MET A 606 6.34 -1.71 15.07
C MET A 606 7.71 -1.98 15.70
N THR A 607 8.15 -1.04 16.52
CA THR A 607 9.35 -1.24 17.35
C THR A 607 9.09 -2.18 18.51
N ALA A 608 10.13 -2.79 19.05
CA ALA A 608 10.01 -3.64 20.24
C ALA A 608 9.43 -2.88 21.45
N GLU A 609 9.69 -1.56 21.54
CA GLU A 609 9.14 -0.70 22.58
C GLU A 609 7.64 -0.49 22.41
N GLU A 610 7.16 -0.24 21.18
CA GLU A 610 5.73 -0.08 20.88
C GLU A 610 4.97 -1.38 21.11
N ILE A 611 5.51 -2.54 20.69
CA ILE A 611 4.94 -3.85 20.98
C ILE A 611 4.84 -4.07 22.49
N GLY A 612 5.90 -3.76 23.24
CA GLY A 612 5.90 -3.88 24.69
C GLY A 612 4.87 -2.97 25.38
N LYS A 613 4.67 -1.73 24.89
CA LYS A 613 3.64 -0.82 25.41
C LYS A 613 2.23 -1.35 25.15
N VAL A 614 1.96 -1.87 23.92
CA VAL A 614 0.67 -2.46 23.57
C VAL A 614 0.37 -3.68 24.44
N GLU A 615 1.33 -4.60 24.59
CA GLU A 615 1.17 -5.78 25.48
C GLU A 615 0.89 -5.36 26.92
N LYS A 616 1.61 -4.36 27.40
CA LYS A 616 1.42 -3.83 28.76
C LYS A 616 0.00 -3.30 28.95
N ILE A 617 -0.47 -2.43 28.06
CA ILE A 617 -1.83 -1.85 28.15
C ILE A 617 -2.88 -2.97 28.14
N VAL A 618 -2.80 -3.93 27.21
CA VAL A 618 -3.76 -5.03 27.13
C VAL A 618 -3.77 -5.86 28.41
N ASN A 619 -2.59 -6.24 28.95
CA ASN A 619 -2.51 -6.99 30.18
C ASN A 619 -2.97 -6.20 31.42
N GLU A 620 -2.79 -4.88 31.46
CA GLU A 620 -3.35 -4.02 32.52
C GLU A 620 -4.89 -4.05 32.52
N GLN A 621 -5.52 -4.01 31.33
CA GLN A 621 -6.99 -4.10 31.23
C GLN A 621 -7.51 -5.52 31.57
N ILE A 622 -6.73 -6.57 31.29
CA ILE A 622 -7.03 -7.93 31.75
C ILE A 622 -6.98 -8.02 33.27
N GLN A 623 -5.93 -7.47 33.87
CA GLN A 623 -5.73 -7.46 35.32
C GLN A 623 -6.78 -6.60 36.07
N ALA A 624 -7.24 -5.52 35.43
CA ALA A 624 -8.30 -4.67 35.97
C ALA A 624 -9.65 -5.39 36.13
N GLY A 625 -9.85 -6.51 35.44
CA GLY A 625 -11.06 -7.32 35.61
C GLY A 625 -12.32 -6.57 35.16
N LEU A 626 -12.27 -5.91 33.98
CA LEU A 626 -13.38 -5.13 33.47
C LEU A 626 -14.58 -6.02 33.11
N GLU A 627 -15.77 -5.61 33.53
CA GLU A 627 -17.01 -6.27 33.11
C GLU A 627 -17.25 -6.03 31.63
N VAL A 628 -17.72 -7.07 30.91
CA VAL A 628 -18.06 -7.03 29.50
C VAL A 628 -19.57 -6.98 29.36
N HIS A 629 -20.09 -5.80 28.97
CA HIS A 629 -21.50 -5.56 28.77
C HIS A 629 -21.86 -5.59 27.29
N THR A 630 -23.06 -6.04 27.01
CA THR A 630 -23.61 -6.07 25.66
C THR A 630 -24.95 -5.36 25.62
N ASP A 631 -25.07 -4.35 24.78
CA ASP A 631 -26.31 -3.60 24.54
C ASP A 631 -26.78 -3.76 23.10
N ILE A 632 -28.08 -3.85 22.90
CA ILE A 632 -28.71 -3.80 21.57
C ILE A 632 -29.37 -2.44 21.42
N MET A 633 -28.89 -1.64 20.48
CA MET A 633 -29.39 -0.26 20.27
C MET A 633 -29.45 0.08 18.78
N ASP A 634 -30.06 1.21 18.45
CA ASP A 634 -30.04 1.72 17.06
C ASP A 634 -28.62 2.14 16.65
N VAL A 635 -28.27 1.89 15.36
CA VAL A 635 -26.93 2.16 14.83
C VAL A 635 -26.51 3.63 15.00
N GLU A 636 -27.45 4.57 14.90
CA GLU A 636 -27.15 5.99 15.10
C GLU A 636 -26.91 6.35 16.58
N GLU A 637 -27.60 5.66 17.49
CA GLU A 637 -27.35 5.79 18.93
C GLU A 637 -25.99 5.19 19.31
N ALA A 638 -25.65 4.05 18.73
CA ALA A 638 -24.34 3.42 18.91
C ALA A 638 -23.20 4.33 18.47
N LYS A 639 -23.31 4.97 17.31
CA LYS A 639 -22.32 5.95 16.82
C LYS A 639 -22.20 7.16 17.76
N LYS A 640 -23.31 7.70 18.25
CA LYS A 640 -23.32 8.83 19.19
C LYS A 640 -22.70 8.47 20.53
N SER A 641 -22.79 7.21 20.96
CA SER A 641 -22.15 6.72 22.20
C SER A 641 -20.64 6.52 22.08
N GLY A 642 -20.04 6.79 20.92
CA GLY A 642 -18.63 6.61 20.65
C GLY A 642 -18.22 5.17 20.32
N ALA A 643 -19.19 4.28 20.00
CA ALA A 643 -18.89 2.93 19.61
C ALA A 643 -18.14 2.89 18.27
N MET A 644 -17.03 2.18 18.23
CA MET A 644 -16.25 1.96 17.01
C MET A 644 -17.00 1.01 16.07
N ALA A 645 -17.21 1.45 14.83
CA ALA A 645 -17.81 0.69 13.75
C ALA A 645 -16.77 0.42 12.66
N LEU A 646 -16.79 -0.76 12.06
CA LEU A 646 -15.94 -1.06 10.90
C LEU A 646 -16.42 -0.29 9.69
N PHE A 647 -15.52 0.43 9.03
CA PHE A 647 -15.83 1.17 7.80
C PHE A 647 -16.18 0.19 6.66
N GLY A 648 -17.37 0.40 6.05
CA GLY A 648 -17.80 -0.33 4.85
C GLY A 648 -18.72 -1.53 5.10
N GLU A 649 -19.05 -1.88 6.33
CA GLU A 649 -20.08 -2.88 6.62
C GLU A 649 -21.49 -2.26 6.62
N LYS A 650 -22.46 -3.00 6.03
CA LYS A 650 -23.87 -2.66 6.14
C LYS A 650 -24.41 -3.21 7.46
N TYR A 651 -24.62 -2.32 8.41
CA TYR A 651 -25.26 -2.68 9.67
C TYR A 651 -26.80 -2.68 9.53
N SER A 652 -27.45 -3.60 10.23
CA SER A 652 -28.89 -3.54 10.41
C SER A 652 -29.31 -2.31 11.25
N GLN A 653 -30.57 -1.96 11.26
CA GLN A 653 -31.08 -0.82 12.03
C GLN A 653 -30.74 -0.97 13.53
N LYS A 654 -30.78 -2.21 14.07
CA LYS A 654 -30.33 -2.54 15.41
C LYS A 654 -28.98 -3.26 15.37
N VAL A 655 -28.06 -2.85 16.22
CA VAL A 655 -26.70 -3.38 16.32
C VAL A 655 -26.37 -3.79 17.75
N ARG A 656 -25.52 -4.78 17.89
CA ARG A 656 -24.98 -5.24 19.17
C ARG A 656 -23.69 -4.47 19.46
N VAL A 657 -23.65 -3.75 20.58
CA VAL A 657 -22.50 -2.98 21.09
C VAL A 657 -21.88 -3.75 22.26
N VAL A 658 -20.62 -4.08 22.17
CA VAL A 658 -19.85 -4.74 23.23
C VAL A 658 -18.95 -3.67 23.88
N SER A 659 -19.09 -3.52 25.20
CA SER A 659 -18.31 -2.57 26.01
C SER A 659 -17.50 -3.32 27.06
N MET A 660 -16.22 -3.01 27.21
CA MET A 660 -15.31 -3.54 28.22
C MET A 660 -14.90 -2.41 29.16
N GLY A 661 -15.70 -2.22 30.23
CA GLY A 661 -15.65 -1.01 31.03
C GLY A 661 -15.75 0.25 30.18
N ASP A 662 -14.95 1.27 30.52
CA ASP A 662 -14.82 2.50 29.72
C ASP A 662 -13.66 2.43 28.69
N PHE A 663 -12.91 1.32 28.65
CA PHE A 663 -11.71 1.20 27.81
C PHE A 663 -12.04 0.94 26.33
N SER A 664 -12.90 -0.03 26.03
CA SER A 664 -13.27 -0.37 24.65
C SER A 664 -14.79 -0.44 24.49
N ARG A 665 -15.30 0.09 23.37
CA ARG A 665 -16.72 0.02 22.98
C ARG A 665 -16.80 -0.14 21.46
N GLU A 666 -17.33 -1.29 21.00
CA GLU A 666 -17.31 -1.65 19.57
C GLU A 666 -18.59 -2.35 19.14
N LEU A 667 -18.94 -2.20 17.84
CA LEU A 667 -19.99 -2.99 17.21
C LEU A 667 -19.48 -4.40 16.94
N CYS A 668 -20.01 -5.39 17.65
CA CYS A 668 -19.55 -6.77 17.51
C CYS A 668 -20.66 -7.80 17.72
N GLY A 669 -20.79 -8.74 16.77
CA GLY A 669 -21.72 -9.88 16.85
C GLY A 669 -21.09 -11.16 17.41
N GLY A 670 -19.82 -11.15 17.82
CA GLY A 670 -19.11 -12.33 18.32
C GLY A 670 -19.41 -12.71 19.77
N THR A 671 -18.82 -13.82 20.22
CA THR A 671 -18.90 -14.27 21.61
C THR A 671 -17.72 -13.76 22.42
N HIS A 672 -17.94 -13.37 23.66
CA HIS A 672 -16.96 -12.72 24.52
C HIS A 672 -16.96 -13.29 25.95
N VAL A 673 -15.86 -13.09 26.66
CA VAL A 673 -15.81 -13.37 28.11
C VAL A 673 -16.72 -12.40 28.86
N ALA A 674 -17.26 -12.82 29.98
CA ALA A 674 -18.07 -11.94 30.84
C ALA A 674 -17.22 -10.91 31.60
N ASN A 675 -15.94 -11.21 31.83
CA ASN A 675 -14.99 -10.34 32.52
C ASN A 675 -13.61 -10.51 31.90
N THR A 676 -12.88 -9.41 31.70
CA THR A 676 -11.57 -9.43 31.03
C THR A 676 -10.52 -10.26 31.78
N SER A 677 -10.63 -10.42 33.12
CA SER A 677 -9.73 -11.29 33.87
C SER A 677 -9.74 -12.75 33.40
N SER A 678 -10.85 -13.22 32.80
CA SER A 678 -10.97 -14.57 32.23
C SER A 678 -10.02 -14.81 31.03
N ILE A 679 -9.49 -13.76 30.41
CA ILE A 679 -8.48 -13.85 29.35
C ILE A 679 -7.15 -14.38 29.90
N MET A 680 -6.85 -14.12 31.17
CA MET A 680 -5.66 -14.48 31.95
C MET A 680 -4.41 -13.69 31.53
N LEU A 681 -3.81 -14.01 30.39
CA LEU A 681 -2.58 -13.40 29.86
C LEU A 681 -2.74 -13.13 28.37
N PHE A 682 -2.03 -12.12 27.88
CA PHE A 682 -1.94 -11.78 26.47
C PHE A 682 -0.47 -11.62 26.04
N LYS A 683 -0.10 -12.20 24.90
CA LYS A 683 1.24 -12.11 24.32
C LYS A 683 1.20 -11.97 22.80
N ILE A 684 1.86 -10.93 22.27
CA ILE A 684 2.12 -10.80 20.82
C ILE A 684 3.29 -11.73 20.46
N VAL A 685 3.08 -12.63 19.51
CA VAL A 685 4.11 -13.60 19.08
C VAL A 685 4.74 -13.20 17.77
N SER A 686 4.03 -12.47 16.91
CA SER A 686 4.59 -11.94 15.66
C SER A 686 3.96 -10.61 15.26
N GLU A 687 4.75 -9.77 14.58
CA GLU A 687 4.32 -8.57 13.90
C GLU A 687 5.00 -8.53 12.53
N SER A 688 4.22 -8.35 11.45
CA SER A 688 4.73 -8.39 10.08
C SER A 688 3.91 -7.55 9.11
N GLY A 689 4.51 -7.14 7.99
CA GLY A 689 3.80 -6.50 6.88
C GLY A 689 3.16 -7.55 5.96
N ILE A 690 1.91 -7.34 5.57
CA ILE A 690 1.20 -8.23 4.64
C ILE A 690 0.81 -7.56 3.33
N ALA A 691 0.69 -6.25 3.36
CA ALA A 691 0.48 -5.39 2.20
C ALA A 691 1.04 -4.00 2.48
N ALA A 692 1.10 -3.15 1.47
CA ALA A 692 1.50 -1.77 1.66
C ALA A 692 0.53 -1.05 2.63
N GLY A 693 1.07 -0.50 3.71
CA GLY A 693 0.28 0.18 4.73
C GLY A 693 -0.59 -0.73 5.60
N VAL A 694 -0.40 -2.06 5.55
CA VAL A 694 -1.14 -3.01 6.39
C VAL A 694 -0.16 -3.91 7.14
N ARG A 695 -0.29 -3.89 8.47
CA ARG A 695 0.48 -4.70 9.41
C ARG A 695 -0.39 -5.81 9.99
N ARG A 696 0.21 -6.93 10.31
CA ARG A 696 -0.42 -8.09 10.95
C ARG A 696 0.20 -8.36 12.29
N ILE A 697 -0.62 -8.51 13.30
CA ILE A 697 -0.25 -9.05 14.61
C ILE A 697 -0.87 -10.44 14.76
N GLU A 698 -0.09 -11.40 15.25
CA GLU A 698 -0.59 -12.64 15.81
C GLU A 698 -0.30 -12.66 17.31
N ALA A 699 -1.30 -13.03 18.10
CA ALA A 699 -1.20 -13.05 19.55
C ALA A 699 -1.90 -14.25 20.17
N LEU A 700 -1.50 -14.59 21.38
CA LEU A 700 -2.00 -15.69 22.18
C LEU A 700 -2.65 -15.16 23.46
N THR A 701 -3.59 -15.94 24.01
CA THR A 701 -4.21 -15.69 25.31
C THR A 701 -4.16 -16.92 26.22
N GLY A 702 -4.37 -16.70 27.50
CA GLY A 702 -4.57 -17.75 28.50
C GLY A 702 -3.50 -18.86 28.51
N ASN A 703 -3.93 -20.09 28.36
CA ASN A 703 -3.05 -21.25 28.36
C ASN A 703 -2.09 -21.25 27.17
N GLY A 704 -2.48 -20.67 26.02
CA GLY A 704 -1.60 -20.53 24.86
C GLY A 704 -0.33 -19.74 25.19
N VAL A 705 -0.43 -18.71 26.01
CA VAL A 705 0.74 -17.93 26.48
C VAL A 705 1.64 -18.78 27.40
N LEU A 706 1.05 -19.55 28.29
CA LEU A 706 1.81 -20.43 29.19
C LEU A 706 2.58 -21.51 28.41
N GLU A 707 1.93 -22.13 27.42
CA GLU A 707 2.57 -23.09 26.54
C GLU A 707 3.68 -22.46 25.69
N TYR A 708 3.48 -21.23 25.22
CA TYR A 708 4.53 -20.48 24.53
C TYR A 708 5.76 -20.28 25.42
N TYR A 709 5.59 -19.82 26.66
CA TYR A 709 6.72 -19.62 27.57
C TYR A 709 7.39 -20.93 27.98
N LYS A 710 6.64 -22.01 28.18
CA LYS A 710 7.22 -23.35 28.44
C LYS A 710 8.12 -23.82 27.29
N LYS A 711 7.69 -23.58 26.03
CA LYS A 711 8.51 -23.91 24.84
C LYS A 711 9.77 -23.06 24.80
N GLN A 712 9.69 -21.75 25.09
CA GLN A 712 10.85 -20.86 25.13
C GLN A 712 11.84 -21.28 26.24
N GLU A 713 11.34 -21.61 27.41
CA GLU A 713 12.14 -22.09 28.54
C GLU A 713 12.85 -23.41 28.19
N ALA A 714 12.13 -24.37 27.59
CA ALA A 714 12.71 -25.64 27.14
C ALA A 714 13.83 -25.42 26.13
N LEU A 715 13.61 -24.54 25.16
CA LEU A 715 14.64 -24.19 24.15
C LEU A 715 15.88 -23.55 24.80
N LEU A 716 15.69 -22.65 25.78
CA LEU A 716 16.78 -22.04 26.54
C LEU A 716 17.59 -23.09 27.31
N HIS A 717 16.91 -24.04 27.98
CA HIS A 717 17.57 -25.13 28.67
C HIS A 717 18.33 -26.08 27.74
N GLU A 718 17.75 -26.38 26.55
CA GLU A 718 18.43 -27.19 25.54
C GLU A 718 19.69 -26.50 24.99
N ALA A 719 19.59 -25.20 24.70
CA ALA A 719 20.74 -24.40 24.27
C ALA A 719 21.83 -24.33 25.34
N ALA A 720 21.46 -24.10 26.59
CA ALA A 720 22.41 -24.11 27.72
C ALA A 720 23.08 -25.48 27.90
N LYS A 721 22.32 -26.56 27.75
CA LYS A 721 22.85 -27.94 27.81
C LYS A 721 23.86 -28.21 26.67
N ALA A 722 23.55 -27.76 25.43
CA ALA A 722 24.47 -27.88 24.30
C ALA A 722 25.80 -27.15 24.55
N LEU A 723 25.74 -25.99 25.22
CA LEU A 723 26.91 -25.19 25.62
C LEU A 723 27.55 -25.67 26.91
N LYS A 724 27.03 -26.71 27.56
CA LYS A 724 27.45 -27.23 28.86
C LYS A 724 27.49 -26.16 29.96
N THR A 725 26.44 -25.39 30.07
CA THR A 725 26.27 -24.30 31.07
C THR A 725 24.83 -24.21 31.58
N THR A 726 24.55 -23.23 32.42
CA THR A 726 23.17 -22.89 32.85
C THR A 726 22.57 -21.78 31.97
N PRO A 727 21.24 -21.64 31.89
CA PRO A 727 20.60 -20.56 31.13
C PRO A 727 21.09 -19.16 31.53
N SER A 728 21.36 -18.92 32.79
CA SER A 728 21.84 -17.63 33.33
C SER A 728 23.27 -17.29 32.88
N GLU A 729 24.12 -18.30 32.66
CA GLU A 729 25.54 -18.15 32.29
C GLU A 729 25.78 -18.30 30.79
N MET A 730 24.73 -18.53 30.02
CA MET A 730 24.83 -18.86 28.58
C MET A 730 25.52 -17.75 27.77
N ILE A 731 25.20 -16.48 28.03
CA ILE A 731 25.81 -15.33 27.33
C ILE A 731 27.31 -15.27 27.63
N GLU A 732 27.71 -15.45 28.91
CA GLU A 732 29.12 -15.46 29.29
C GLU A 732 29.87 -16.62 28.60
N LYS A 733 29.28 -17.81 28.56
CA LYS A 733 29.86 -18.97 27.88
C LYS A 733 30.00 -18.76 26.36
N ILE A 734 29.00 -18.17 25.71
CA ILE A 734 29.08 -17.81 24.28
C ILE A 734 30.22 -16.80 24.04
N THR A 735 30.29 -15.76 24.87
CA THR A 735 31.34 -14.74 24.77
C THR A 735 32.73 -15.36 24.93
N HIS A 736 32.88 -16.27 25.91
CA HIS A 736 34.15 -17.00 26.13
C HIS A 736 34.51 -17.85 24.91
N LEU A 737 33.54 -18.64 24.38
CA LEU A 737 33.79 -19.47 23.20
C LEU A 737 34.16 -18.64 21.94
N GLN A 738 33.51 -17.48 21.75
CA GLN A 738 33.88 -16.56 20.68
C GLN A 738 35.31 -16.04 20.85
N GLY A 739 35.76 -15.76 22.11
CA GLY A 739 37.10 -15.39 22.46
C GLY A 739 38.11 -16.50 22.14
N GLU A 740 37.80 -17.76 22.53
CA GLU A 740 38.61 -18.93 22.25
C GLU A 740 38.79 -19.17 20.73
N VAL A 741 37.72 -19.10 19.96
CA VAL A 741 37.76 -19.25 18.51
C VAL A 741 38.66 -18.19 17.86
N LYS A 742 38.52 -16.92 18.31
CA LYS A 742 39.37 -15.82 17.81
C LYS A 742 40.86 -16.04 18.17
N ALA A 743 41.12 -16.50 19.39
CA ALA A 743 42.50 -16.82 19.82
C ALA A 743 43.11 -17.97 19.02
N LEU A 744 42.34 -19.07 18.83
CA LEU A 744 42.77 -20.22 18.03
C LEU A 744 42.99 -19.85 16.54
N ALA A 745 42.13 -18.99 15.96
CA ALA A 745 42.35 -18.50 14.61
C ALA A 745 43.64 -17.69 14.48
N SER A 746 43.93 -16.79 15.44
CA SER A 746 45.19 -16.03 15.48
C SER A 746 46.42 -16.92 15.70
N GLU A 747 46.33 -17.94 16.57
CA GLU A 747 47.40 -18.90 16.78
C GLU A 747 47.65 -19.74 15.53
N ASN A 748 46.63 -20.18 14.83
CA ASN A 748 46.74 -20.91 13.56
C ASN A 748 47.44 -20.07 12.49
N GLU A 749 47.12 -18.80 12.35
CA GLU A 749 47.79 -17.86 11.44
C GLU A 749 49.29 -17.68 11.84
N SER A 750 49.57 -17.54 13.15
CA SER A 750 50.95 -17.44 13.66
C SER A 750 51.74 -18.72 13.40
N LEU A 751 51.14 -19.91 13.61
CA LEU A 751 51.76 -21.18 13.34
C LEU A 751 52.06 -21.39 11.84
N LYS A 752 51.13 -21.02 10.97
CA LYS A 752 51.31 -21.03 9.53
C LYS A 752 52.45 -20.11 9.10
N SER A 753 52.55 -18.91 9.68
CA SER A 753 53.65 -17.98 9.40
C SER A 753 54.99 -18.53 9.86
N LYS A 754 55.07 -19.16 11.05
CA LYS A 754 56.30 -19.81 11.55
C LYS A 754 56.72 -20.98 10.67
N LEU A 755 55.80 -21.81 10.19
CA LEU A 755 56.08 -22.90 9.24
C LEU A 755 56.64 -22.35 7.94
N ALA A 756 56.08 -21.29 7.40
CA ALA A 756 56.56 -20.62 6.19
C ALA A 756 57.98 -20.05 6.40
N GLN A 757 58.27 -19.44 7.56
CA GLN A 757 59.61 -18.94 7.92
C GLN A 757 60.62 -20.07 8.10
N GLY A 758 60.28 -21.21 8.68
CA GLY A 758 61.12 -22.39 8.82
C GLY A 758 61.57 -22.96 7.45
N ALA A 759 60.64 -23.01 6.51
CA ALA A 759 60.87 -23.43 5.13
C ALA A 759 61.92 -22.53 4.39
N LEU A 760 62.00 -21.24 4.79
CA LEU A 760 62.89 -20.25 4.15
C LEU A 760 64.37 -20.52 4.31
N GLY A 761 64.81 -21.13 5.45
CA GLY A 761 66.20 -21.45 5.72
C GLY A 761 66.78 -22.58 4.88
N ASP A 762 66.00 -23.64 4.71
CA ASP A 762 66.34 -24.83 3.95
C ASP A 762 66.37 -24.63 2.43
N VAL A 763 65.49 -23.76 1.96
CA VAL A 763 65.28 -23.50 0.53
C VAL A 763 66.39 -22.65 -0.07
N MET A 764 67.01 -21.73 0.67
CA MET A 764 68.07 -20.87 0.17
C MET A 764 69.39 -21.67 -0.18
N ASN A 765 69.57 -22.87 0.35
CA ASN A 765 70.66 -23.74 0.00
C ASN A 765 70.50 -24.41 -1.37
N GLN A 766 69.39 -24.29 -2.05
CA GLN A 766 69.12 -24.93 -3.35
C GLN A 766 69.32 -23.97 -4.55
N VAL A 767 69.94 -22.82 -4.37
CA VAL A 767 70.29 -21.88 -5.43
C VAL A 767 71.32 -22.49 -6.40
N VAL A 768 70.91 -22.49 -7.68
CA VAL A 768 71.75 -22.87 -8.78
C VAL A 768 71.94 -21.71 -9.75
N GLU A 769 73.12 -21.71 -10.49
CA GLU A 769 73.30 -20.67 -11.52
C GLU A 769 73.09 -21.32 -12.92
N VAL A 770 72.23 -20.64 -13.70
CA VAL A 770 71.91 -21.07 -15.07
C VAL A 770 72.29 -19.93 -16.03
N LYS A 771 73.32 -20.09 -16.83
CA LYS A 771 73.84 -19.08 -17.80
C LYS A 771 73.99 -17.68 -17.19
N GLY A 772 74.50 -17.59 -15.93
CA GLY A 772 74.73 -16.31 -15.23
C GLY A 772 73.47 -15.73 -14.49
N VAL A 773 72.34 -16.41 -14.51
CA VAL A 773 71.11 -16.05 -13.76
C VAL A 773 70.95 -17.05 -12.61
N LYS A 774 70.80 -16.56 -11.37
CA LYS A 774 70.51 -17.41 -10.21
C LYS A 774 69.08 -17.93 -10.28
N LEU A 775 68.90 -19.24 -10.12
CA LEU A 775 67.63 -19.93 -10.00
C LEU A 775 67.52 -20.56 -8.63
N LEU A 776 66.41 -20.23 -7.93
CA LEU A 776 66.05 -20.94 -6.74
C LEU A 776 64.77 -21.72 -7.06
N ALA A 777 64.91 -23.03 -7.20
CA ALA A 777 63.77 -23.93 -7.48
C ALA A 777 63.57 -24.88 -6.30
N ALA A 778 62.46 -24.85 -5.62
CA ALA A 778 62.26 -25.67 -4.44
C ALA A 778 60.81 -26.14 -4.26
N LYS A 779 60.65 -27.32 -3.69
CA LYS A 779 59.36 -27.82 -3.17
C LYS A 779 59.25 -27.45 -1.70
N VAL A 780 58.16 -26.88 -1.32
CA VAL A 780 57.83 -26.52 0.05
C VAL A 780 56.55 -27.25 0.52
N GLU A 781 56.42 -27.49 1.83
CA GLU A 781 55.29 -28.23 2.40
C GLU A 781 54.51 -27.35 3.34
N GLY A 782 53.19 -27.60 3.45
CA GLY A 782 52.34 -26.93 4.41
C GLY A 782 51.95 -25.47 4.09
N VAL A 783 52.19 -25.03 2.84
CA VAL A 783 51.97 -23.65 2.40
C VAL A 783 50.85 -23.61 1.33
N ASP A 784 49.85 -22.76 1.54
CA ASP A 784 48.82 -22.48 0.53
C ASP A 784 49.30 -21.46 -0.53
N MET A 785 48.48 -21.11 -1.52
CA MET A 785 48.87 -20.21 -2.60
C MET A 785 49.26 -18.80 -2.10
N ASN A 786 48.63 -18.29 -1.04
CA ASN A 786 48.94 -16.99 -0.48
C ASN A 786 50.26 -17.02 0.28
N GLY A 787 50.45 -18.04 1.12
CA GLY A 787 51.73 -18.29 1.77
C GLY A 787 52.88 -18.55 0.78
N LEU A 788 52.58 -19.20 -0.37
CA LEU A 788 53.57 -19.41 -1.44
C LEU A 788 53.98 -18.09 -2.11
N ARG A 789 53.07 -17.12 -2.25
CA ARG A 789 53.41 -15.77 -2.74
C ARG A 789 54.30 -15.02 -1.75
N ASP A 790 53.91 -14.99 -0.46
CA ASP A 790 54.66 -14.30 0.58
C ASP A 790 56.07 -14.87 0.70
N LEU A 791 56.20 -16.21 0.61
CA LEU A 791 57.47 -16.91 0.61
C LEU A 791 58.30 -16.59 -0.66
N GLY A 792 57.67 -16.55 -1.81
CA GLY A 792 58.25 -16.19 -3.10
C GLY A 792 58.80 -14.76 -3.10
N ASP A 793 58.09 -13.79 -2.56
CA ASP A 793 58.54 -12.40 -2.45
C ASP A 793 59.74 -12.29 -1.51
N GLN A 794 59.74 -12.97 -0.34
CA GLN A 794 60.85 -12.99 0.61
C GLN A 794 62.07 -13.67 0.02
N LEU A 795 61.90 -14.80 -0.70
CA LEU A 795 62.96 -15.50 -1.35
C LEU A 795 63.58 -14.70 -2.50
N LYS A 796 62.73 -14.00 -3.28
CA LYS A 796 63.19 -13.13 -4.35
C LYS A 796 64.05 -11.96 -3.82
N GLU A 797 63.61 -11.34 -2.69
CA GLU A 797 64.36 -10.29 -2.02
C GLU A 797 65.70 -10.78 -1.50
N LYS A 798 65.76 -11.96 -0.87
CA LYS A 798 66.97 -12.57 -0.37
C LYS A 798 67.90 -13.05 -1.50
N LEU A 799 67.36 -13.54 -2.60
CA LEU A 799 68.17 -13.98 -3.77
C LEU A 799 68.81 -12.77 -4.43
N GLY A 800 68.20 -11.56 -4.32
CA GLY A 800 68.67 -10.31 -4.91
C GLY A 800 68.41 -10.28 -6.41
N GLU A 801 69.13 -10.95 -7.22
CA GLU A 801 68.96 -11.05 -8.67
C GLU A 801 68.80 -12.51 -9.11
N GLY A 802 67.69 -12.83 -9.82
CA GLY A 802 67.49 -14.21 -10.31
C GLY A 802 66.00 -14.57 -10.48
N VAL A 803 65.75 -15.86 -10.51
CA VAL A 803 64.42 -16.45 -10.66
C VAL A 803 64.10 -17.36 -9.47
N VAL A 804 62.87 -17.26 -8.93
CA VAL A 804 62.34 -18.14 -7.87
C VAL A 804 61.21 -18.99 -8.47
N VAL A 805 61.30 -20.32 -8.31
CA VAL A 805 60.26 -21.28 -8.68
C VAL A 805 59.91 -22.12 -7.47
N LEU A 806 58.67 -22.05 -7.02
CA LEU A 806 58.20 -22.81 -5.87
C LEU A 806 57.05 -23.74 -6.25
N ALA A 807 57.09 -24.94 -5.66
CA ALA A 807 55.97 -25.88 -5.71
C ALA A 807 55.51 -26.23 -4.29
N ALA A 808 54.23 -26.13 -4.01
CA ALA A 808 53.62 -26.61 -2.78
C ALA A 808 52.51 -27.63 -3.05
N VAL A 809 52.46 -28.68 -2.27
CA VAL A 809 51.38 -29.67 -2.32
C VAL A 809 50.46 -29.42 -1.17
N ASN A 810 49.19 -29.11 -1.49
CA ASN A 810 48.15 -28.87 -0.50
C ASN A 810 46.84 -29.58 -0.94
N GLU A 811 46.22 -30.34 -0.03
CA GLU A 811 44.96 -31.07 -0.28
C GLU A 811 44.98 -31.92 -1.58
N GLY A 812 46.10 -32.56 -1.91
CA GLY A 812 46.20 -33.38 -3.10
C GLY A 812 46.33 -32.63 -4.43
N LYS A 813 46.56 -31.32 -4.40
CA LYS A 813 46.83 -30.45 -5.57
C LYS A 813 48.21 -29.81 -5.45
N VAL A 814 48.83 -29.53 -6.60
CA VAL A 814 50.06 -28.79 -6.66
C VAL A 814 49.80 -27.32 -6.93
N ASN A 815 50.31 -26.43 -6.09
CA ASN A 815 50.37 -25.00 -6.33
C ASN A 815 51.79 -24.63 -6.79
N LEU A 816 51.90 -23.89 -7.88
CA LEU A 816 53.17 -23.48 -8.48
C LEU A 816 53.26 -21.95 -8.55
N LEU A 817 54.41 -21.40 -8.22
CA LEU A 817 54.75 -19.99 -8.31
C LEU A 817 56.08 -19.81 -9.04
N ALA A 818 56.16 -18.87 -9.96
CA ALA A 818 57.44 -18.41 -10.50
C ALA A 818 57.53 -16.89 -10.42
N MET A 819 58.67 -16.38 -9.99
CA MET A 819 58.98 -14.96 -9.93
C MET A 819 60.37 -14.68 -10.54
N ALA A 820 60.48 -13.58 -11.31
CA ALA A 820 61.75 -13.17 -11.92
C ALA A 820 62.02 -11.69 -11.58
N THR A 821 63.26 -11.38 -11.21
CA THR A 821 63.71 -10.00 -11.02
C THR A 821 63.92 -9.30 -12.36
N ASP A 822 63.99 -7.97 -12.34
CA ASP A 822 64.13 -7.17 -13.56
C ASP A 822 65.44 -7.48 -14.33
N SER A 823 66.53 -7.80 -13.62
CA SER A 823 67.79 -8.24 -14.21
C SER A 823 67.60 -9.56 -14.91
N ALA A 824 66.97 -10.57 -14.30
CA ALA A 824 66.73 -11.87 -14.92
C ALA A 824 65.77 -11.77 -16.13
N GLN A 825 64.80 -10.90 -16.10
CA GLN A 825 63.92 -10.63 -17.25
C GLN A 825 64.67 -10.01 -18.42
N LYS A 826 65.60 -9.09 -18.16
CA LYS A 826 66.47 -8.51 -19.19
C LYS A 826 67.44 -9.60 -19.80
N ALA A 827 67.85 -10.63 -19.07
CA ALA A 827 68.59 -11.77 -19.54
C ALA A 827 67.77 -12.80 -20.34
N GLY A 828 66.41 -12.59 -20.47
CA GLY A 828 65.52 -13.46 -21.23
C GLY A 828 64.58 -14.31 -20.37
N ALA A 829 64.64 -14.28 -19.03
CA ALA A 829 63.80 -15.06 -18.16
C ALA A 829 62.33 -14.49 -18.18
N HIS A 830 61.35 -15.37 -18.34
CA HIS A 830 59.96 -15.02 -18.39
C HIS A 830 59.16 -15.94 -17.46
N ALA A 831 58.75 -15.46 -16.28
CA ALA A 831 58.06 -16.26 -15.26
C ALA A 831 56.79 -16.96 -15.82
N GLY A 832 55.99 -16.28 -16.67
CA GLY A 832 54.81 -16.86 -17.30
C GLY A 832 55.07 -18.04 -18.20
N ASN A 833 56.13 -17.99 -19.01
CA ASN A 833 56.55 -19.11 -19.89
C ASN A 833 57.15 -20.24 -19.07
N LEU A 834 57.95 -19.91 -18.08
CA LEU A 834 58.61 -20.89 -17.19
C LEU A 834 57.55 -21.69 -16.43
N ILE A 835 56.60 -21.01 -15.77
CA ILE A 835 55.56 -21.69 -14.98
C ILE A 835 54.61 -22.52 -15.85
N LYS A 836 54.33 -22.09 -17.09
CA LYS A 836 53.47 -22.84 -18.04
C LYS A 836 54.13 -24.19 -18.40
N ALA A 837 55.42 -24.21 -18.63
CA ALA A 837 56.15 -25.42 -18.93
C ALA A 837 56.30 -26.35 -17.71
N VAL A 838 56.60 -25.78 -16.52
CA VAL A 838 56.65 -26.50 -15.24
C VAL A 838 55.30 -27.10 -14.86
N ALA A 839 54.20 -26.36 -15.10
CA ALA A 839 52.84 -26.82 -14.80
C ALA A 839 52.36 -27.97 -15.68
N ALA A 840 52.84 -28.06 -16.91
CA ALA A 840 52.52 -29.17 -17.81
C ALA A 840 53.02 -30.52 -17.25
N ILE A 841 54.11 -30.54 -16.50
CA ILE A 841 54.70 -31.75 -15.88
C ILE A 841 53.78 -32.30 -14.79
N VAL A 842 53.21 -31.45 -14.02
CA VAL A 842 52.23 -31.81 -12.94
C VAL A 842 50.78 -31.94 -13.42
N GLY A 843 50.58 -32.05 -14.74
CA GLY A 843 49.22 -32.21 -15.30
C GLY A 843 48.31 -31.00 -15.09
N GLY A 844 48.90 -29.82 -15.09
CA GLY A 844 48.22 -28.58 -14.82
C GLY A 844 48.41 -27.51 -15.90
N GLY A 845 47.95 -26.33 -15.61
CA GLY A 845 48.05 -25.15 -16.48
C GLY A 845 48.09 -23.88 -15.66
N GLY A 846 48.68 -22.84 -16.25
CA GLY A 846 48.76 -21.53 -15.63
C GLY A 846 49.52 -20.57 -16.53
N GLY A 847 49.80 -19.40 -16.03
CA GLY A 847 50.49 -18.34 -16.74
C GLY A 847 50.56 -17.09 -15.88
N GLY A 848 51.07 -16.05 -16.45
CA GLY A 848 51.21 -14.78 -15.76
C GLY A 848 52.07 -13.80 -16.54
N ARG A 849 52.50 -12.78 -15.83
CA ARG A 849 53.40 -11.74 -16.37
C ARG A 849 54.88 -12.19 -16.38
N PRO A 850 55.76 -11.50 -17.11
CA PRO A 850 57.19 -11.84 -17.08
C PRO A 850 57.81 -11.82 -15.68
N ASN A 851 57.34 -10.97 -14.77
CA ASN A 851 57.88 -10.83 -13.42
C ASN A 851 57.27 -11.80 -12.41
N MET A 852 56.05 -12.29 -12.61
CA MET A 852 55.36 -13.21 -11.69
C MET A 852 54.28 -14.00 -12.43
N ALA A 853 54.20 -15.30 -12.16
CA ALA A 853 53.20 -16.18 -12.69
C ALA A 853 52.86 -17.32 -11.73
N GLN A 854 51.61 -17.82 -11.83
CA GLN A 854 51.09 -18.89 -10.99
C GLN A 854 50.44 -19.99 -11.83
N ALA A 855 50.47 -21.20 -11.30
CA ALA A 855 49.84 -22.34 -11.92
C ALA A 855 49.33 -23.35 -10.86
N GLY A 856 48.46 -24.24 -11.29
CA GLY A 856 48.05 -25.38 -10.47
C GLY A 856 48.27 -26.68 -11.22
N GLY A 857 48.41 -27.79 -10.50
CA GLY A 857 48.56 -29.13 -11.09
C GLY A 857 47.75 -30.19 -10.33
N LYS A 858 47.48 -31.32 -11.01
CA LYS A 858 46.67 -32.41 -10.45
C LYS A 858 47.50 -33.61 -9.97
N ASN A 859 48.81 -33.64 -10.29
CA ASN A 859 49.70 -34.77 -10.00
C ASN A 859 50.73 -34.38 -8.94
N PRO A 860 50.41 -34.49 -7.64
CA PRO A 860 51.32 -34.09 -6.55
C PRO A 860 52.60 -34.90 -6.47
N GLU A 861 52.60 -36.15 -6.94
CA GLU A 861 53.78 -37.04 -7.01
C GLU A 861 54.83 -36.51 -7.98
N LYS A 862 54.45 -35.67 -8.96
CA LYS A 862 55.39 -35.09 -9.96
C LYS A 862 55.88 -33.68 -9.59
N ALA A 863 55.57 -33.19 -8.42
CA ALA A 863 55.96 -31.85 -7.99
C ALA A 863 57.49 -31.71 -7.89
N GLY A 864 58.21 -32.78 -7.48
CA GLY A 864 59.70 -32.83 -7.47
C GLY A 864 60.25 -32.75 -8.87
N GLU A 865 59.78 -33.59 -9.79
CA GLU A 865 60.19 -33.62 -11.19
C GLU A 865 60.00 -32.26 -11.87
N ALA A 866 58.90 -31.57 -11.56
CA ALA A 866 58.62 -30.26 -12.11
C ALA A 866 59.59 -29.17 -11.62
N ILE A 867 60.02 -29.23 -10.35
CA ILE A 867 61.04 -28.33 -9.77
C ILE A 867 62.39 -28.59 -10.36
N GLU A 868 62.82 -29.86 -10.52
CA GLU A 868 64.11 -30.24 -11.15
C GLU A 868 64.19 -29.81 -12.61
N ALA A 869 63.05 -29.88 -13.33
CA ALA A 869 62.94 -29.43 -14.72
C ALA A 869 63.08 -27.91 -14.92
N ALA A 870 62.84 -27.11 -13.86
CA ALA A 870 62.82 -25.65 -13.94
C ALA A 870 64.15 -25.07 -14.44
N ALA A 871 65.29 -25.69 -14.09
CA ALA A 871 66.62 -25.26 -14.55
C ALA A 871 66.78 -25.39 -16.05
N GLY A 872 66.46 -26.56 -16.63
CA GLY A 872 66.57 -26.79 -18.08
C GLY A 872 65.58 -25.94 -18.91
N ILE A 873 64.38 -25.68 -18.35
CA ILE A 873 63.40 -24.83 -19.00
C ILE A 873 63.87 -23.36 -18.97
N LEU A 874 64.47 -22.88 -17.87
CA LEU A 874 65.03 -21.55 -17.75
C LEU A 874 66.21 -21.36 -18.69
N GLU A 875 67.10 -22.39 -18.80
CA GLU A 875 68.21 -22.38 -19.71
C GLU A 875 67.84 -22.15 -21.18
N GLY A 876 66.66 -22.68 -21.59
CA GLY A 876 66.09 -22.47 -22.92
C GLY A 876 65.55 -21.08 -23.17
N GLN A 877 65.31 -20.28 -22.11
CA GLN A 877 64.78 -18.89 -22.21
C GLN A 877 65.89 -17.83 -22.19
N ILE A 878 67.05 -18.13 -21.56
CA ILE A 878 68.13 -17.18 -21.41
C ILE A 878 69.03 -17.24 -22.65
N HIS A 879 69.33 -16.05 -23.18
CA HIS A 879 70.15 -15.86 -24.39
C HIS A 879 71.61 -15.75 -24.10
#